data_cb8025ae8130ddc86a7dd268c8db21bf
#
_entry.id   cb8025ae8130ddc86a7dd268c8db21bf
#
_cell.length_a   1.000
_cell.length_b   1.000
_cell.length_c   1.000
_cell.angle_alpha   90.00
_cell.angle_beta   90.00
_cell.angle_gamma   90.00
#
_symmetry.space_group_name_H-M   'P 1'
#
loop_
_entity.id
_entity.type
_entity.pdbx_description
1 polymer ?
#
loop_
_entity_poly.entity_id
_entity_poly.type
_entity_poly.pdbx_seq_one_letter_code
_entity_poly.pdbx_strand_id
1 'polypeptide(L)'
;MRNKSIILLLSFVIVCAMASVRMPVPQPKKAKKVKGNVIAVDSLLRGNAGNDEKKVEGNAQDTTKMDSLQLAIYHHNKAIDDSIRADSIMKSRSNGINSPVTYSAQDSLVYDASTGTAYLYGGSKVDYENMKLASDKVFMNLDSSLVRATGTPDSTEEGGIKGKPLFTMGKDEYKSDTMAFNFKSKKGLIKGVYTAQQDGFLSGEVGKRDSTGVIYLQHGRYTTCDDPHPDFYIALSRAKVRPGKDVVFGPAYLVVADIPLPLAIPYGFFPFSKKYSSGFIMPNYGDESNRGFYLRDGGYYFAISDKWDLKLLGEIYTKGSWGLSAASNYRKRYRYSGSFLFSYQDSKTGDKGLPDYSEQESFKIQWNHRQDPKANPYSSLAASVNFATSSYERNNLNSLYNPQTLTQSTRTSSVSWSTTFSSIGLSLSATTNLSQNMRDNTIQMTLPDLNISLSRFYPFKRKHAVGKERWYEKVSMSYTGQLSNSITTNEDKLLHSNLFKDWRNGFQHTIPVQANFTLFNYINVTPSFNFVDRMYSKKVNRSWDAIHQTEVKDTTYGFHNIYNWSMSVGASTKLYGFWKPSRKLFGDKIQAIRHVITPQISFSYSPNFGSRHYGYYDSYQYTDASGNVKLVEYSPYQEELYSVPGKTKTEMISWDVSNNLEMKIKSDKDSTGFKKISLIDELGATMSYNAATNFHRWSDLSVRLRLKWWKNYTFSMNAQFATYAYELDASGKPYVGNHTEWGYGRLPRFLGMSQNFSFTLNPEKLRKWFGHKDDKDDNKVSEGSDGPDTNIESNMDDDLEKGKYAAKKKRGNIAETDENGYMRFNMPWSLTIGYGITMRENTGGKFNTKTMRYPYKFTQTLNVSGNIRISDGWNINFSSGYDFENHAMSMTTASLSRDLHCFNMSASVVLAPYTSYNFTFRCNASTLTDALKYDKRSGITRTIQWY
;
A
#
# COMPACT_ATOMS: atom_id res chain seq x y z
N MET A 1 -9.59 2.51 -37.96
CA MET A 1 -9.82 1.18 -37.33
C MET A 1 -9.26 1.08 -35.89
N ARG A 2 -8.40 1.97 -35.46
CA ARG A 2 -7.76 2.03 -34.13
C ARG A 2 -8.76 2.22 -32.95
N ASN A 3 -9.85 2.96 -33.16
CA ASN A 3 -10.81 3.26 -32.07
C ASN A 3 -11.67 2.06 -31.61
N LYS A 4 -11.83 1.02 -32.42
CA LYS A 4 -12.60 -0.18 -32.03
C LYS A 4 -11.88 -1.06 -31.01
N SER A 5 -10.56 -1.07 -31.03
CA SER A 5 -9.74 -1.88 -30.12
C SER A 5 -9.72 -1.35 -28.69
N ILE A 6 -9.74 -0.02 -28.54
CA ILE A 6 -9.81 0.64 -27.21
C ILE A 6 -11.19 0.40 -26.59
N ILE A 7 -12.25 0.44 -27.39
CA ILE A 7 -13.63 0.18 -26.95
C ILE A 7 -13.79 -1.28 -26.50
N LEU A 8 -13.13 -2.23 -27.17
CA LEU A 8 -13.17 -3.66 -26.82
C LEU A 8 -12.42 -3.95 -25.50
N LEU A 9 -11.29 -3.30 -25.27
CA LEU A 9 -10.55 -3.41 -24.01
C LEU A 9 -11.29 -2.74 -22.84
N LEU A 10 -11.88 -1.59 -23.08
CA LEU A 10 -12.77 -0.92 -22.11
C LEU A 10 -14.02 -1.74 -21.82
N SER A 11 -14.63 -2.36 -22.84
CA SER A 11 -15.79 -3.23 -22.64
C SER A 11 -15.44 -4.50 -21.88
N PHE A 12 -14.24 -5.08 -22.08
CA PHE A 12 -13.77 -6.23 -21.34
C PHE A 12 -13.53 -5.91 -19.85
N VAL A 13 -12.94 -4.77 -19.56
CA VAL A 13 -12.77 -4.28 -18.18
C VAL A 13 -14.13 -3.99 -17.51
N ILE A 14 -15.08 -3.43 -18.26
CA ILE A 14 -16.43 -3.17 -17.78
C ILE A 14 -17.23 -4.47 -17.58
N VAL A 15 -17.08 -5.45 -18.47
CA VAL A 15 -17.74 -6.77 -18.33
C VAL A 15 -17.16 -7.54 -17.14
N CYS A 16 -15.83 -7.52 -16.90
CA CYS A 16 -15.25 -8.08 -15.70
C CYS A 16 -15.71 -7.36 -14.41
N ALA A 17 -15.87 -6.05 -14.46
CA ALA A 17 -16.41 -5.26 -13.35
C ALA A 17 -17.90 -5.51 -13.10
N MET A 18 -18.70 -5.73 -14.16
CA MET A 18 -20.12 -6.05 -14.04
C MET A 18 -20.41 -7.51 -13.65
N ALA A 19 -19.55 -8.45 -14.04
CA ALA A 19 -19.65 -9.86 -13.62
C ALA A 19 -19.48 -10.04 -12.11
N SER A 20 -18.77 -9.12 -11.44
CA SER A 20 -18.59 -9.13 -9.98
C SER A 20 -19.79 -8.63 -9.18
N VAL A 21 -20.83 -8.07 -9.84
CA VAL A 21 -21.97 -7.41 -9.16
C VAL A 21 -23.19 -8.32 -9.00
N ARG A 22 -23.28 -9.44 -9.71
CA ARG A 22 -24.48 -10.30 -9.67
C ARG A 22 -24.16 -11.79 -9.59
N MET A 23 -23.86 -12.28 -8.38
CA MET A 23 -24.19 -13.65 -8.02
C MET A 23 -25.06 -13.65 -6.75
N PRO A 24 -26.21 -14.32 -6.74
CA PRO A 24 -27.06 -14.40 -5.55
C PRO A 24 -26.37 -15.27 -4.49
N VAL A 25 -26.10 -14.66 -3.36
CA VAL A 25 -25.65 -15.35 -2.16
C VAL A 25 -26.79 -16.20 -1.63
N PRO A 26 -26.65 -17.50 -1.38
CA PRO A 26 -27.65 -18.28 -0.67
C PRO A 26 -27.82 -17.71 0.74
N GLN A 27 -28.98 -17.21 1.07
CA GLN A 27 -29.28 -16.71 2.40
C GLN A 27 -29.33 -17.86 3.41
N PRO A 28 -28.73 -17.75 4.58
CA PRO A 28 -28.89 -18.74 5.64
C PRO A 28 -30.32 -18.68 6.17
N LYS A 29 -30.96 -19.85 6.27
CA LYS A 29 -32.32 -20.04 6.81
C LYS A 29 -32.42 -19.39 8.18
N LYS A 30 -33.36 -18.46 8.35
CA LYS A 30 -33.68 -17.81 9.62
C LYS A 30 -34.11 -18.83 10.66
N ALA A 31 -33.42 -18.88 11.78
CA ALA A 31 -33.88 -19.56 12.98
C ALA A 31 -35.13 -18.84 13.53
N LYS A 32 -36.17 -19.61 13.82
CA LYS A 32 -37.41 -19.13 14.46
C LYS A 32 -37.10 -18.59 15.83
N LYS A 33 -37.28 -17.30 16.06
CA LYS A 33 -37.32 -16.69 17.39
C LYS A 33 -38.73 -16.77 17.95
N VAL A 34 -38.81 -17.34 19.15
CA VAL A 34 -39.99 -17.36 20.02
C VAL A 34 -40.37 -15.93 20.40
N LYS A 35 -41.63 -15.60 20.30
CA LYS A 35 -42.22 -14.30 20.71
C LYS A 35 -42.19 -14.19 22.21
N GLY A 36 -41.46 -13.20 22.72
CA GLY A 36 -41.68 -12.61 24.04
C GLY A 36 -42.16 -11.18 23.88
N ASN A 37 -43.37 -10.89 24.36
CA ASN A 37 -43.94 -9.55 24.33
C ASN A 37 -43.19 -8.63 25.28
N VAL A 38 -42.56 -7.59 24.73
CA VAL A 38 -42.23 -6.39 25.50
C VAL A 38 -42.84 -5.21 24.74
N ILE A 39 -43.76 -4.54 25.41
CA ILE A 39 -44.44 -3.35 24.90
C ILE A 39 -43.42 -2.20 24.93
N ALA A 40 -42.99 -1.74 23.77
CA ALA A 40 -42.22 -0.49 23.65
C ALA A 40 -43.19 0.69 23.43
N VAL A 41 -43.29 1.56 24.42
CA VAL A 41 -43.90 2.89 24.35
C VAL A 41 -42.81 3.83 23.80
N ASP A 42 -42.69 3.96 22.47
CA ASP A 42 -41.84 5.02 21.89
C ASP A 42 -42.11 5.24 20.38
N SER A 43 -43.37 5.46 20.02
CA SER A 43 -43.68 5.77 18.61
C SER A 43 -44.78 6.84 18.41
N LEU A 44 -44.94 7.77 19.33
CA LEU A 44 -45.96 8.83 19.17
C LEU A 44 -45.42 10.28 19.21
N LEU A 45 -44.16 10.50 18.80
CA LEU A 45 -43.64 11.87 18.66
C LEU A 45 -42.86 12.07 17.36
N ARG A 46 -43.49 11.80 16.21
CA ARG A 46 -43.07 12.38 14.92
C ARG A 46 -44.30 12.60 14.05
N GLY A 47 -45.04 13.67 14.34
CA GLY A 47 -46.05 14.23 13.47
C GLY A 47 -45.44 15.38 12.68
N ASN A 48 -45.69 15.34 11.39
CA ASN A 48 -45.34 16.31 10.35
C ASN A 48 -45.74 17.74 10.69
N ALA A 49 -44.79 18.70 10.51
CA ALA A 49 -45.13 20.11 10.34
C ALA A 49 -45.33 20.36 8.84
N GLY A 50 -46.54 20.28 8.35
CA GLY A 50 -47.00 20.82 7.09
C GLY A 50 -47.94 21.99 7.34
N ASN A 51 -47.60 23.13 6.72
CA ASN A 51 -48.45 24.33 6.73
C ASN A 51 -49.85 24.03 6.15
N ASP A 52 -50.88 24.34 6.91
CA ASP A 52 -52.18 24.77 6.36
C ASP A 52 -52.88 25.60 7.43
N GLU A 53 -52.96 26.90 7.18
CA GLU A 53 -53.90 27.79 7.88
C GLU A 53 -55.32 27.42 7.48
N LYS A 54 -56.05 26.69 8.31
CA LYS A 54 -57.49 26.65 8.32
C LYS A 54 -58.03 27.08 9.67
N LYS A 55 -58.71 28.23 9.64
CA LYS A 55 -59.63 28.69 10.68
C LYS A 55 -60.48 27.53 11.18
N VAL A 56 -60.29 27.12 12.41
CA VAL A 56 -61.24 26.21 13.09
C VAL A 56 -62.11 27.08 13.97
N GLU A 57 -63.34 27.28 13.52
CA GLU A 57 -64.45 27.73 14.41
C GLU A 57 -64.66 26.64 15.47
N GLY A 58 -64.62 27.10 16.72
CA GLY A 58 -64.79 26.22 17.89
C GLY A 58 -66.19 25.61 17.94
N ASN A 59 -66.28 24.31 17.71
CA ASN A 59 -67.45 23.55 18.16
C ASN A 59 -67.44 23.45 19.69
N ALA A 60 -68.34 24.17 20.35
CA ALA A 60 -68.63 23.98 21.74
C ALA A 60 -69.15 22.54 21.94
N GLN A 61 -68.33 21.72 22.58
CA GLN A 61 -68.74 20.35 22.93
C GLN A 61 -69.89 20.39 23.92
N ASP A 62 -71.04 19.79 23.58
CA ASP A 62 -72.25 19.75 24.39
C ASP A 62 -72.04 18.92 25.67
N THR A 63 -71.88 19.62 26.79
CA THR A 63 -71.60 19.03 28.11
C THR A 63 -72.79 18.39 28.79
N THR A 64 -73.99 18.45 28.19
CA THR A 64 -75.24 17.92 28.80
C THR A 64 -75.41 16.42 28.69
N LYS A 65 -74.52 15.72 27.95
CA LYS A 65 -74.52 14.25 27.76
C LYS A 65 -73.32 13.54 28.37
N MET A 66 -72.54 14.22 29.21
CA MET A 66 -71.36 13.64 29.86
C MET A 66 -71.69 13.06 31.21
N ASP A 67 -71.20 11.88 31.52
CA ASP A 67 -71.21 11.27 32.85
C ASP A 67 -70.38 12.09 33.82
N SER A 68 -70.67 12.01 35.11
CA SER A 68 -70.03 12.81 36.16
C SER A 68 -68.50 12.75 36.14
N LEU A 69 -67.92 11.60 35.79
CA LEU A 69 -66.50 11.37 35.67
C LEU A 69 -65.92 12.05 34.41
N GLN A 70 -66.61 11.98 33.30
CA GLN A 70 -66.23 12.63 32.04
C GLN A 70 -66.31 14.16 32.17
N LEU A 71 -67.30 14.65 32.91
CA LEU A 71 -67.44 16.10 33.20
C LEU A 71 -66.31 16.60 34.07
N ALA A 72 -65.91 15.84 35.07
CA ALA A 72 -64.76 16.14 35.94
C ALA A 72 -63.44 16.18 35.16
N ILE A 73 -63.21 15.21 34.30
CA ILE A 73 -62.03 15.18 33.41
C ILE A 73 -62.05 16.35 32.42
N TYR A 74 -63.23 16.71 31.86
CA TYR A 74 -63.36 17.86 30.95
C TYR A 74 -63.00 19.18 31.66
N HIS A 75 -63.56 19.40 32.90
CA HIS A 75 -63.26 20.60 33.69
C HIS A 75 -61.77 20.65 34.13
N HIS A 76 -61.17 19.48 34.43
CA HIS A 76 -59.79 19.39 34.77
C HIS A 76 -58.88 19.72 33.59
N ASN A 77 -59.16 19.14 32.42
CA ASN A 77 -58.43 19.41 31.19
C ASN A 77 -58.59 20.86 30.73
N LYS A 78 -59.81 21.42 30.86
CA LYS A 78 -60.06 22.83 30.54
C LYS A 78 -59.29 23.78 31.46
N ALA A 79 -59.19 23.45 32.78
CA ALA A 79 -58.38 24.22 33.68
C ALA A 79 -56.88 24.16 33.38
N ILE A 80 -56.39 23.01 32.87
CA ILE A 80 -55.02 22.85 32.42
C ILE A 80 -54.82 23.69 31.14
N ASP A 81 -55.70 23.62 30.16
CA ASP A 81 -55.63 24.40 28.91
C ASP A 81 -55.70 25.90 29.17
N ASP A 82 -56.58 26.34 30.07
CA ASP A 82 -56.67 27.73 30.48
C ASP A 82 -55.42 28.21 31.26
N SER A 83 -54.81 27.32 32.06
CA SER A 83 -53.53 27.57 32.72
C SER A 83 -52.36 27.68 31.70
N ILE A 84 -52.28 26.78 30.74
CA ILE A 84 -51.27 26.79 29.69
C ILE A 84 -51.46 28.04 28.80
N ARG A 85 -52.69 28.43 28.52
CA ARG A 85 -53.01 29.63 27.76
C ARG A 85 -52.65 30.93 28.55
N ALA A 86 -52.90 30.95 29.87
CA ALA A 86 -52.52 32.07 30.73
C ALA A 86 -50.98 32.17 30.81
N ASP A 87 -50.25 31.03 30.88
CA ASP A 87 -48.78 31.00 30.93
C ASP A 87 -48.17 31.42 29.58
N SER A 88 -48.79 31.02 28.45
CA SER A 88 -48.36 31.48 27.12
C SER A 88 -48.66 32.96 26.87
N ILE A 89 -49.76 33.50 27.44
CA ILE A 89 -50.05 34.94 27.37
C ILE A 89 -49.12 35.72 28.29
N MET A 90 -48.75 35.20 29.46
CA MET A 90 -47.74 35.80 30.33
C MET A 90 -46.33 35.78 29.66
N LYS A 91 -45.94 34.70 29.04
CA LYS A 91 -44.68 34.63 28.26
C LYS A 91 -44.65 35.56 27.07
N SER A 92 -45.78 35.78 26.38
CA SER A 92 -45.89 36.74 25.28
C SER A 92 -45.88 38.22 25.74
N ARG A 93 -46.24 38.52 26.97
CA ARG A 93 -46.21 39.86 27.56
C ARG A 93 -44.90 40.18 28.30
N SER A 94 -44.05 39.17 28.58
CA SER A 94 -42.78 39.48 29.20
C SER A 94 -41.83 40.01 28.13
N ASN A 95 -41.54 41.31 28.18
CA ASN A 95 -40.47 41.95 27.39
C ASN A 95 -39.06 41.52 27.91
N GLY A 96 -38.97 40.50 28.75
CA GLY A 96 -37.79 40.01 29.38
C GLY A 96 -36.96 39.03 28.55
N ILE A 97 -35.77 38.69 29.01
CA ILE A 97 -34.85 37.68 28.48
C ILE A 97 -35.43 36.28 28.79
N ASN A 98 -35.38 35.33 27.83
CA ASN A 98 -36.02 34.01 27.93
C ASN A 98 -35.39 33.07 28.97
N SER A 99 -34.17 33.35 29.45
CA SER A 99 -33.43 32.56 30.42
C SER A 99 -32.66 33.47 31.38
N PRO A 100 -32.35 33.04 32.62
CA PRO A 100 -31.54 33.80 33.53
C PRO A 100 -30.13 33.99 32.97
N VAL A 101 -29.57 35.19 33.14
CA VAL A 101 -28.18 35.50 32.86
C VAL A 101 -27.37 35.31 34.13
N THR A 102 -26.41 34.40 34.10
CA THR A 102 -25.46 34.25 35.21
C THR A 102 -24.17 34.99 34.91
N TYR A 103 -23.68 35.75 35.88
CA TYR A 103 -22.46 36.54 35.71
C TYR A 103 -21.59 36.47 36.95
N SER A 104 -20.26 36.50 36.74
CA SER A 104 -19.27 36.52 37.83
C SER A 104 -18.07 37.35 37.44
N ALA A 105 -17.42 37.93 38.44
CA ALA A 105 -16.16 38.67 38.30
C ALA A 105 -15.19 38.22 39.37
N GLN A 106 -13.90 38.26 39.15
CA GLN A 106 -12.88 37.89 40.13
C GLN A 106 -12.49 39.07 41.02
N ASP A 107 -12.42 40.29 40.48
CA ASP A 107 -11.96 41.45 41.26
C ASP A 107 -13.13 42.19 41.89
N SER A 108 -14.04 42.75 41.08
CA SER A 108 -15.18 43.53 41.59
C SER A 108 -16.39 43.47 40.67
N LEU A 109 -17.57 43.57 41.27
CA LEU A 109 -18.86 43.70 40.62
C LEU A 109 -19.58 44.91 41.17
N VAL A 110 -19.88 45.88 40.33
CA VAL A 110 -20.61 47.12 40.70
C VAL A 110 -21.93 47.14 39.93
N TYR A 111 -23.04 47.24 40.62
CA TYR A 111 -24.36 47.41 40.02
C TYR A 111 -24.89 48.81 40.29
N ASP A 112 -25.12 49.56 39.22
CA ASP A 112 -25.78 50.83 39.28
C ASP A 112 -27.26 50.64 39.03
N ALA A 113 -28.04 50.78 40.05
CA ALA A 113 -29.49 50.64 40.02
C ALA A 113 -30.20 51.80 39.27
N SER A 114 -29.58 52.94 39.14
CA SER A 114 -30.17 54.07 38.43
C SER A 114 -30.15 53.92 36.90
N THR A 115 -29.13 53.24 36.37
CA THR A 115 -28.95 52.99 34.94
C THR A 115 -29.23 51.56 34.58
N GLY A 116 -29.55 50.68 35.53
CA GLY A 116 -29.71 49.24 35.30
C GLY A 116 -28.46 48.54 34.75
N THR A 117 -27.27 49.07 35.06
CA THR A 117 -26.02 48.61 34.46
C THR A 117 -25.13 47.89 35.51
N ALA A 118 -24.68 46.70 35.17
CA ALA A 118 -23.68 45.95 35.92
C ALA A 118 -22.28 46.11 35.27
N TYR A 119 -21.29 46.42 36.10
CA TYR A 119 -19.88 46.53 35.73
C TYR A 119 -19.11 45.40 36.39
N LEU A 120 -18.44 44.56 35.58
CA LEU A 120 -17.66 43.41 36.04
C LEU A 120 -16.19 43.64 35.70
N TYR A 121 -15.31 43.44 36.67
CA TYR A 121 -13.85 43.66 36.49
C TYR A 121 -13.08 42.42 36.94
N GLY A 122 -12.02 42.12 36.21
CA GLY A 122 -11.09 41.01 36.45
C GLY A 122 -11.70 39.64 36.16
N GLY A 123 -11.26 38.99 35.10
CA GLY A 123 -11.66 37.61 34.72
C GLY A 123 -13.17 37.40 34.68
N SER A 124 -13.92 38.41 34.22
CA SER A 124 -15.36 38.44 34.14
C SER A 124 -15.96 37.37 33.24
N LYS A 125 -17.04 36.71 33.66
CA LYS A 125 -17.75 35.68 32.87
C LYS A 125 -19.25 36.00 32.88
N VAL A 126 -19.88 35.82 31.72
CA VAL A 126 -21.35 35.97 31.54
C VAL A 126 -21.84 34.78 30.76
N ASP A 127 -22.76 34.02 31.28
CA ASP A 127 -23.38 32.85 30.69
C ASP A 127 -24.86 33.09 30.46
N TYR A 128 -25.34 32.82 29.22
CA TYR A 128 -26.74 32.97 28.83
C TYR A 128 -27.10 31.90 27.80
N GLU A 129 -28.01 31.01 28.12
CA GLU A 129 -28.40 29.84 27.30
C GLU A 129 -27.16 29.00 26.91
N ASN A 130 -26.86 28.93 25.62
CA ASN A 130 -25.68 28.25 25.04
C ASN A 130 -24.51 29.21 24.72
N MET A 131 -24.57 30.46 25.24
CA MET A 131 -23.55 31.48 24.99
C MET A 131 -22.75 31.74 26.27
N LYS A 132 -21.44 31.81 26.11
CA LYS A 132 -20.52 32.14 27.22
C LYS A 132 -19.60 33.26 26.75
N LEU A 133 -19.47 34.28 27.54
CA LEU A 133 -18.57 35.39 27.30
C LEU A 133 -17.61 35.52 28.50
N ALA A 134 -16.32 35.48 28.22
CA ALA A 134 -15.27 35.74 29.18
C ALA A 134 -14.42 36.93 28.74
N SER A 135 -14.10 37.86 29.61
CA SER A 135 -13.27 39.03 29.37
C SER A 135 -12.75 39.62 30.66
N ASP A 136 -11.74 40.47 30.58
CA ASP A 136 -11.25 41.22 31.75
C ASP A 136 -12.28 42.22 32.24
N LYS A 137 -12.93 43.00 31.36
CA LYS A 137 -13.98 43.98 31.69
C LYS A 137 -15.24 43.69 30.90
N VAL A 138 -16.37 43.61 31.62
CA VAL A 138 -17.70 43.42 31.02
C VAL A 138 -18.66 44.45 31.57
N PHE A 139 -19.38 45.17 30.72
CA PHE A 139 -20.44 46.10 31.02
C PHE A 139 -21.75 45.53 30.51
N MET A 140 -22.71 45.31 31.34
CA MET A 140 -23.99 44.75 31.04
C MET A 140 -25.13 45.65 31.49
N ASN A 141 -25.91 46.18 30.52
CA ASN A 141 -27.11 46.92 30.78
C ASN A 141 -28.31 45.97 30.69
N LEU A 142 -29.01 45.78 31.78
CA LEU A 142 -30.09 44.83 31.92
C LEU A 142 -31.35 45.25 31.18
N ASP A 143 -31.66 46.52 31.15
CA ASP A 143 -32.85 47.08 30.52
C ASP A 143 -32.79 46.94 28.99
N SER A 144 -31.66 47.30 28.38
CA SER A 144 -31.44 47.18 26.94
C SER A 144 -30.98 45.75 26.50
N SER A 145 -30.72 44.87 27.48
CA SER A 145 -30.15 43.52 27.24
C SER A 145 -28.84 43.57 26.46
N LEU A 146 -28.04 44.60 26.60
CA LEU A 146 -26.80 44.85 25.88
C LEU A 146 -25.61 44.55 26.80
N VAL A 147 -24.70 43.71 26.30
CA VAL A 147 -23.41 43.46 26.95
C VAL A 147 -22.29 44.02 26.06
N ARG A 148 -21.31 44.66 26.71
CA ARG A 148 -20.03 45.07 26.07
C ARG A 148 -18.87 44.45 26.85
N ALA A 149 -17.89 43.91 26.11
CA ALA A 149 -16.70 43.32 26.69
C ALA A 149 -15.44 43.91 26.06
N THR A 150 -14.43 44.13 26.88
CA THR A 150 -13.13 44.70 26.49
C THR A 150 -12.02 44.10 27.34
N GLY A 151 -10.84 43.93 26.80
CA GLY A 151 -9.66 43.61 27.58
C GLY A 151 -9.06 44.89 28.22
N THR A 152 -8.07 44.71 29.07
CA THR A 152 -7.31 45.81 29.70
C THR A 152 -5.92 45.93 29.02
N PRO A 153 -5.45 47.09 28.62
CA PRO A 153 -4.11 47.27 28.12
C PRO A 153 -3.07 46.77 29.13
N ASP A 154 -2.17 45.91 28.71
CA ASP A 154 -1.09 45.33 29.48
C ASP A 154 0.14 45.13 28.55
N SER A 155 1.21 45.84 28.82
CA SER A 155 2.44 45.83 28.02
C SER A 155 3.26 44.49 28.19
N THR A 156 2.92 43.69 29.19
CA THR A 156 3.59 42.43 29.47
C THR A 156 2.98 41.24 28.72
N GLU A 157 1.80 41.38 28.13
CA GLU A 157 1.13 40.37 27.35
C GLU A 157 1.44 40.46 25.86
N GLU A 158 1.59 39.36 25.21
CA GLU A 158 1.80 39.26 23.75
C GLU A 158 0.56 39.79 23.02
N GLY A 159 0.69 40.99 22.40
CA GLY A 159 -0.40 41.72 21.78
C GLY A 159 -1.00 42.87 22.64
N GLY A 160 -0.35 43.24 23.76
CA GLY A 160 -0.61 44.48 24.49
C GLY A 160 -1.97 44.58 25.19
N ILE A 161 -2.78 43.55 25.25
CA ILE A 161 -4.13 43.54 25.85
C ILE A 161 -4.34 42.25 26.62
N LYS A 162 -4.53 42.37 27.94
CA LYS A 162 -4.86 41.26 28.84
C LYS A 162 -6.39 41.00 28.83
N GLY A 163 -6.76 39.68 28.88
CA GLY A 163 -8.14 39.27 29.02
C GLY A 163 -9.05 39.69 27.86
N LYS A 164 -8.59 39.57 26.63
CA LYS A 164 -9.41 39.83 25.41
C LYS A 164 -10.73 39.07 25.47
N PRO A 165 -11.84 39.65 25.02
CA PRO A 165 -13.14 39.00 24.97
C PRO A 165 -13.12 37.69 24.21
N LEU A 166 -13.54 36.63 24.86
CA LEU A 166 -13.75 35.30 24.33
C LEU A 166 -15.23 34.97 24.39
N PHE A 167 -15.86 34.91 23.22
CA PHE A 167 -17.27 34.56 23.10
C PHE A 167 -17.43 33.18 22.50
N THR A 168 -18.11 32.30 23.24
CA THR A 168 -18.36 30.91 22.78
C THR A 168 -19.87 30.73 22.63
N MET A 169 -20.30 30.19 21.50
CA MET A 169 -21.68 29.83 21.22
C MET A 169 -21.78 28.45 20.61
N GLY A 170 -22.26 27.48 21.35
CA GLY A 170 -22.27 26.09 20.94
C GLY A 170 -20.87 25.54 20.78
N LYS A 171 -20.43 25.33 19.53
CA LYS A 171 -19.08 24.84 19.18
C LYS A 171 -18.18 25.94 18.60
N ASP A 172 -18.72 27.09 18.32
CA ASP A 172 -18.00 28.19 17.69
C ASP A 172 -17.40 29.10 18.75
N GLU A 173 -16.14 29.48 18.57
CA GLU A 173 -15.35 30.33 19.46
C GLU A 173 -14.90 31.58 18.69
N TYR A 174 -15.11 32.77 19.29
CA TYR A 174 -14.77 34.06 18.71
C TYR A 174 -13.91 34.83 19.70
N LYS A 175 -12.67 35.07 19.36
CA LYS A 175 -11.77 36.01 20.08
C LYS A 175 -11.87 37.38 19.44
N SER A 176 -11.82 38.43 20.24
CA SER A 176 -11.95 39.82 19.74
C SER A 176 -11.23 40.80 20.62
N ASP A 177 -10.95 42.00 20.11
CA ASP A 177 -10.41 43.08 20.90
C ASP A 177 -11.53 43.78 21.70
N THR A 178 -12.70 43.98 21.09
CA THR A 178 -13.89 44.49 21.73
C THR A 178 -15.14 43.83 21.16
N MET A 179 -16.14 43.63 22.01
CA MET A 179 -17.42 42.99 21.63
C MET A 179 -18.57 43.75 22.23
N ALA A 180 -19.64 43.93 21.47
CA ALA A 180 -20.97 44.33 21.96
C ALA A 180 -21.99 43.33 21.44
N PHE A 181 -22.83 42.78 22.32
CA PHE A 181 -23.83 41.75 22.01
C PHE A 181 -25.12 42.08 22.72
N ASN A 182 -26.24 41.93 21.99
CA ASN A 182 -27.57 42.11 22.55
C ASN A 182 -28.26 40.75 22.65
N PHE A 183 -28.57 40.31 23.88
CA PHE A 183 -29.15 38.98 24.17
C PHE A 183 -30.54 38.83 23.58
N LYS A 184 -31.36 39.89 23.55
CA LYS A 184 -32.73 39.86 23.05
C LYS A 184 -32.80 39.79 21.54
N SER A 185 -32.05 40.63 20.83
CA SER A 185 -32.05 40.66 19.38
C SER A 185 -31.06 39.67 18.78
N LYS A 186 -30.19 39.02 19.56
CA LYS A 186 -29.10 38.14 19.17
C LYS A 186 -28.14 38.77 18.14
N LYS A 187 -28.09 40.12 18.07
CA LYS A 187 -27.19 40.87 17.20
C LYS A 187 -25.94 41.24 17.97
N GLY A 188 -24.81 41.24 17.24
CA GLY A 188 -23.51 41.60 17.82
C GLY A 188 -22.67 42.46 16.87
N LEU A 189 -21.81 43.30 17.48
CA LEU A 189 -20.75 44.03 16.80
C LEU A 189 -19.41 43.66 17.45
N ILE A 190 -18.45 43.26 16.64
CA ILE A 190 -17.18 42.72 17.10
C ILE A 190 -16.07 43.47 16.37
N LYS A 191 -15.06 43.95 17.08
CA LYS A 191 -13.85 44.55 16.48
C LYS A 191 -12.66 43.62 16.73
N GLY A 192 -11.79 43.49 15.74
CA GLY A 192 -10.63 42.58 15.81
C GLY A 192 -11.04 41.11 15.97
N VAL A 193 -12.04 40.65 15.19
CA VAL A 193 -12.56 39.27 15.30
C VAL A 193 -11.55 38.27 14.76
N TYR A 194 -11.36 37.19 15.50
CA TYR A 194 -10.63 36.00 15.09
C TYR A 194 -11.44 34.77 15.46
N THR A 195 -11.67 33.89 14.49
CA THR A 195 -12.43 32.66 14.68
C THR A 195 -11.85 31.52 13.85
N ALA A 196 -11.73 30.34 14.46
CA ALA A 196 -11.40 29.12 13.75
C ALA A 196 -12.67 28.54 13.14
N GLN A 197 -12.66 28.29 11.83
CA GLN A 197 -13.77 27.70 11.09
C GLN A 197 -13.27 26.46 10.36
N GLN A 198 -13.56 25.28 10.93
CA GLN A 198 -13.23 23.96 10.37
C GLN A 198 -11.75 23.79 9.94
N ASP A 199 -11.44 24.09 8.69
CA ASP A 199 -10.13 23.88 8.09
C ASP A 199 -9.32 25.20 7.93
N GLY A 200 -9.80 26.32 8.47
CA GLY A 200 -9.12 27.61 8.33
C GLY A 200 -9.47 28.61 9.43
N PHE A 201 -8.79 29.73 9.41
CA PHE A 201 -8.92 30.84 10.34
C PHE A 201 -9.43 32.06 9.59
N LEU A 202 -10.41 32.69 10.17
CA LEU A 202 -10.98 33.90 9.65
C LEU A 202 -10.78 35.02 10.67
N SER A 203 -10.13 36.08 10.24
CA SER A 203 -10.01 37.29 11.01
C SER A 203 -10.66 38.47 10.27
N GLY A 204 -11.03 39.55 10.98
CA GLY A 204 -11.61 40.72 10.39
C GLY A 204 -11.52 41.91 11.31
N GLU A 205 -11.38 43.11 10.73
CA GLU A 205 -11.30 44.36 11.49
C GLU A 205 -12.62 44.68 12.19
N VAL A 206 -13.72 44.55 11.47
CA VAL A 206 -15.07 44.77 11.99
C VAL A 206 -15.98 43.63 11.55
N GLY A 207 -16.65 42.99 12.53
CA GLY A 207 -17.66 41.97 12.30
C GLY A 207 -19.02 42.33 12.88
N LYS A 208 -20.08 42.21 12.08
CA LYS A 208 -21.46 42.42 12.50
C LYS A 208 -22.22 41.12 12.38
N ARG A 209 -22.73 40.61 13.50
CA ARG A 209 -23.60 39.42 13.54
C ARG A 209 -25.05 39.83 13.53
N ASP A 210 -25.86 39.25 12.69
CA ASP A 210 -27.30 39.42 12.66
C ASP A 210 -28.05 38.41 13.55
N SER A 211 -29.37 38.57 13.69
CA SER A 211 -30.22 37.68 14.49
C SER A 211 -30.25 36.23 13.98
N THR A 212 -29.96 36.00 12.73
CA THR A 212 -29.94 34.66 12.08
C THR A 212 -28.58 33.94 12.27
N GLY A 213 -27.59 34.59 12.87
CA GLY A 213 -26.27 34.04 13.08
C GLY A 213 -25.28 34.32 11.92
N VAL A 214 -25.72 34.99 10.87
CA VAL A 214 -24.85 35.40 9.76
C VAL A 214 -23.93 36.51 10.21
N ILE A 215 -22.64 36.42 9.87
CA ILE A 215 -21.62 37.41 10.23
C ILE A 215 -21.19 38.16 8.96
N TYR A 216 -21.25 39.46 9.00
CA TYR A 216 -20.76 40.35 7.95
C TYR A 216 -19.40 40.90 8.41
N LEU A 217 -18.34 40.68 7.63
CA LEU A 217 -16.98 41.14 7.93
C LEU A 217 -16.56 42.21 6.94
N GLN A 218 -15.83 43.17 7.46
CA GLN A 218 -15.11 44.19 6.70
C GLN A 218 -13.63 44.03 6.95
N HIS A 219 -12.81 44.16 5.88
CA HIS A 219 -11.37 43.91 5.87
C HIS A 219 -11.00 42.57 6.51
N GLY A 220 -11.64 41.52 5.98
CA GLY A 220 -11.40 40.14 6.44
C GLY A 220 -10.10 39.57 5.89
N ARG A 221 -9.52 38.61 6.64
CA ARG A 221 -8.41 37.75 6.21
C ARG A 221 -8.82 36.32 6.41
N TYR A 222 -8.68 35.51 5.38
CA TYR A 222 -8.88 34.08 5.47
C TYR A 222 -7.57 33.34 5.22
N THR A 223 -7.17 32.48 6.12
CA THR A 223 -5.97 31.67 6.02
C THR A 223 -6.23 30.27 6.57
N THR A 224 -5.45 29.30 6.15
CA THR A 224 -5.40 27.96 6.76
C THR A 224 -4.14 27.75 7.61
N CYS A 225 -3.34 28.78 7.77
CA CYS A 225 -2.22 28.86 8.68
C CYS A 225 -2.72 29.14 10.10
N ASP A 226 -2.29 28.37 11.09
CA ASP A 226 -2.69 28.53 12.50
C ASP A 226 -1.78 29.49 13.27
N ASP A 227 -0.84 30.14 12.57
CA ASP A 227 0.02 31.17 13.14
C ASP A 227 -0.76 32.49 13.31
N PRO A 228 -0.59 33.22 14.40
CA PRO A 228 -1.13 34.57 14.57
C PRO A 228 -0.71 35.56 13.47
N HIS A 229 0.49 35.38 12.90
CA HIS A 229 1.03 36.08 11.73
C HIS A 229 1.15 35.09 10.58
N PRO A 230 0.06 34.82 9.83
CA PRO A 230 0.05 33.76 8.83
C PRO A 230 0.96 34.11 7.65
N ASP A 231 1.75 33.15 7.20
CA ASP A 231 2.64 33.26 6.03
C ASP A 231 1.88 33.62 4.75
N PHE A 232 0.60 33.31 4.68
CA PHE A 232 -0.28 33.66 3.58
C PHE A 232 -1.72 33.86 4.04
N TYR A 233 -2.45 34.74 3.37
CA TYR A 233 -3.88 34.94 3.57
C TYR A 233 -4.55 35.51 2.33
N ILE A 234 -5.84 35.24 2.19
CA ILE A 234 -6.69 35.93 1.22
C ILE A 234 -7.28 37.16 1.92
N ALA A 235 -6.91 38.34 1.45
CA ALA A 235 -7.48 39.57 1.92
C ALA A 235 -8.84 39.78 1.29
N LEU A 236 -9.87 39.94 2.11
CA LEU A 236 -11.27 40.07 1.72
C LEU A 236 -11.75 41.47 2.02
N SER A 237 -12.19 42.23 1.02
CA SER A 237 -12.72 43.60 1.27
C SER A 237 -13.99 43.53 2.11
N ARG A 238 -14.91 42.63 1.77
CA ARG A 238 -16.16 42.36 2.49
C ARG A 238 -16.45 40.86 2.40
N ALA A 239 -16.97 40.28 3.50
CA ALA A 239 -17.36 38.90 3.50
C ALA A 239 -18.67 38.70 4.27
N LYS A 240 -19.49 37.75 3.80
CA LYS A 240 -20.67 37.23 4.48
C LYS A 240 -20.39 35.80 4.87
N VAL A 241 -20.29 35.58 6.17
CA VAL A 241 -19.98 34.25 6.75
C VAL A 241 -21.26 33.61 7.24
N ARG A 242 -21.57 32.43 6.74
CA ARG A 242 -22.65 31.58 7.30
C ARG A 242 -21.97 30.40 8.05
N PRO A 243 -21.90 30.48 9.38
CA PRO A 243 -21.16 29.47 10.17
C PRO A 243 -21.58 28.05 9.82
N GLY A 244 -20.61 27.18 9.61
CA GLY A 244 -20.84 25.79 9.22
C GLY A 244 -21.36 25.53 7.80
N LYS A 245 -21.54 26.58 6.98
CA LYS A 245 -21.99 26.46 5.59
C LYS A 245 -20.94 27.00 4.60
N ASP A 246 -20.72 28.30 4.55
CA ASP A 246 -19.84 28.95 3.59
C ASP A 246 -19.46 30.38 3.98
N VAL A 247 -18.45 30.89 3.28
CA VAL A 247 -18.11 32.32 3.24
C VAL A 247 -18.30 32.81 1.80
N VAL A 248 -19.12 33.81 1.61
CA VAL A 248 -19.26 34.55 0.34
C VAL A 248 -18.54 35.89 0.50
N PHE A 249 -17.65 36.21 -0.43
CA PHE A 249 -16.82 37.41 -0.32
C PHE A 249 -16.85 38.25 -1.61
N GLY A 250 -16.65 39.55 -1.46
CA GLY A 250 -16.46 40.52 -2.52
C GLY A 250 -15.03 40.50 -3.05
N PRO A 251 -14.51 41.63 -3.57
CA PRO A 251 -13.15 41.68 -4.07
C PRO A 251 -12.12 41.18 -3.07
N ALA A 252 -11.30 40.24 -3.53
CA ALA A 252 -10.29 39.59 -2.73
C ALA A 252 -8.99 39.46 -3.51
N TYR A 253 -7.85 39.48 -2.80
CA TYR A 253 -6.54 39.24 -3.38
C TYR A 253 -5.67 38.41 -2.42
N LEU A 254 -4.72 37.69 -2.99
CA LEU A 254 -3.83 36.83 -2.24
C LEU A 254 -2.62 37.62 -1.76
N VAL A 255 -2.26 37.44 -0.49
CA VAL A 255 -1.06 37.99 0.15
C VAL A 255 -0.20 36.83 0.61
N VAL A 256 1.09 36.84 0.31
CA VAL A 256 2.08 35.83 0.72
C VAL A 256 3.28 36.57 1.30
N ALA A 257 3.69 36.24 2.52
CA ALA A 257 4.75 36.91 3.27
C ALA A 257 4.57 38.43 3.26
N ASP A 258 3.32 38.88 3.52
CA ASP A 258 2.88 40.28 3.51
C ASP A 258 3.00 41.03 2.16
N ILE A 259 3.35 40.32 1.09
CA ILE A 259 3.42 40.90 -0.27
C ILE A 259 2.11 40.56 -1.01
N PRO A 260 1.32 41.58 -1.41
CA PRO A 260 0.14 41.37 -2.21
C PRO A 260 0.49 40.87 -3.62
N LEU A 261 -0.06 39.77 -4.02
CA LEU A 261 0.13 39.20 -5.37
C LEU A 261 -0.90 39.84 -6.34
N PRO A 262 -0.55 40.01 -7.62
CA PRO A 262 -1.43 40.57 -8.64
C PRO A 262 -2.57 39.60 -9.06
N LEU A 263 -3.02 38.79 -8.15
CA LEU A 263 -4.12 37.83 -8.34
C LEU A 263 -5.33 38.34 -7.56
N ALA A 264 -6.23 39.05 -8.21
CA ALA A 264 -7.46 39.53 -7.61
C ALA A 264 -8.69 38.82 -8.20
N ILE A 265 -9.63 38.47 -7.33
CA ILE A 265 -10.91 37.85 -7.67
C ILE A 265 -12.03 38.86 -7.35
N PRO A 266 -12.92 39.20 -8.30
CA PRO A 266 -13.95 40.21 -8.05
C PRO A 266 -14.97 39.76 -6.98
N TYR A 267 -15.33 38.50 -6.91
CA TYR A 267 -16.05 37.86 -5.81
C TYR A 267 -15.92 36.34 -5.91
N GLY A 268 -16.18 35.66 -4.79
CA GLY A 268 -16.13 34.20 -4.71
C GLY A 268 -16.79 33.67 -3.44
N PHE A 269 -16.68 32.37 -3.22
CA PHE A 269 -17.16 31.72 -2.01
C PHE A 269 -16.28 30.53 -1.62
N PHE A 270 -16.19 30.25 -0.32
CA PHE A 270 -15.57 29.03 0.22
C PHE A 270 -16.65 28.24 0.96
N PRO A 271 -16.93 26.99 0.59
CA PRO A 271 -17.82 26.14 1.38
C PRO A 271 -17.09 25.61 2.63
N PHE A 272 -17.69 25.75 3.80
CA PHE A 272 -17.29 25.05 5.00
C PHE A 272 -17.94 23.66 5.00
N SER A 273 -17.47 22.76 4.18
CA SER A 273 -18.06 21.44 4.04
C SER A 273 -17.13 20.38 4.57
N LYS A 274 -17.62 19.57 5.53
CA LYS A 274 -16.94 18.32 5.94
C LYS A 274 -17.05 17.22 4.87
N LYS A 275 -17.75 17.48 3.78
CA LYS A 275 -17.96 16.56 2.67
C LYS A 275 -17.11 17.00 1.48
N TYR A 276 -16.80 16.04 0.62
CA TYR A 276 -16.16 16.32 -0.66
C TYR A 276 -16.99 17.35 -1.45
N SER A 277 -16.32 18.32 -2.02
CA SER A 277 -16.94 19.29 -2.92
C SER A 277 -16.29 19.23 -4.30
N SER A 278 -17.13 19.35 -5.36
CA SER A 278 -16.64 19.48 -6.73
C SER A 278 -16.00 20.86 -6.93
N GLY A 279 -15.03 20.93 -7.84
CA GLY A 279 -14.35 22.19 -8.12
C GLY A 279 -13.31 22.10 -9.24
N PHE A 280 -12.86 23.26 -9.68
CA PHE A 280 -11.79 23.38 -10.68
C PHE A 280 -10.42 23.06 -10.09
N ILE A 281 -9.60 22.38 -10.89
CA ILE A 281 -8.17 22.13 -10.60
C ILE A 281 -7.37 23.10 -11.47
N MET A 282 -6.57 23.93 -10.85
CA MET A 282 -5.73 24.91 -11.56
C MET A 282 -4.61 24.17 -12.31
N PRO A 283 -4.35 24.52 -13.58
CA PRO A 283 -3.29 23.92 -14.35
C PRO A 283 -1.91 24.33 -13.85
N ASN A 284 -0.93 23.45 -14.03
CA ASN A 284 0.48 23.78 -13.96
C ASN A 284 0.90 24.44 -15.27
N TYR A 285 1.71 25.47 -15.19
CA TYR A 285 2.27 26.12 -16.36
C TYR A 285 3.81 26.02 -16.34
N GLY A 286 4.40 26.05 -17.50
CA GLY A 286 5.86 25.98 -17.65
C GLY A 286 6.23 25.90 -19.12
N ASP A 287 7.49 25.62 -19.39
CA ASP A 287 8.03 25.46 -20.74
C ASP A 287 8.83 24.16 -20.87
N GLU A 288 8.86 23.64 -22.05
CA GLU A 288 9.64 22.47 -22.46
C GLU A 288 10.27 22.72 -23.83
N SER A 289 11.55 22.42 -23.97
CA SER A 289 12.33 22.71 -25.20
C SER A 289 11.72 22.06 -26.46
N ASN A 290 11.15 20.85 -26.31
CA ASN A 290 10.68 20.08 -27.47
C ASN A 290 9.23 20.40 -27.86
N ARG A 291 8.36 20.75 -26.87
CA ARG A 291 6.91 20.94 -27.06
C ARG A 291 6.43 22.38 -26.80
N GLY A 292 7.31 23.26 -26.34
CA GLY A 292 7.02 24.67 -26.05
C GLY A 292 6.36 24.89 -24.67
N PHE A 293 5.68 26.03 -24.51
CA PHE A 293 4.95 26.33 -23.29
C PHE A 293 3.77 25.38 -23.09
N TYR A 294 3.49 25.06 -21.84
CA TYR A 294 2.39 24.16 -21.51
C TYR A 294 1.48 24.67 -20.38
N LEU A 295 0.23 24.25 -20.45
CA LEU A 295 -0.71 24.18 -19.34
C LEU A 295 -1.08 22.71 -19.12
N ARG A 296 -0.77 22.15 -17.94
CA ARG A 296 -0.93 20.72 -17.65
C ARG A 296 -1.70 20.48 -16.37
N ASP A 297 -2.32 19.30 -16.30
CA ASP A 297 -3.00 18.81 -15.10
C ASP A 297 -4.12 19.74 -14.61
N GLY A 298 -4.61 20.63 -15.48
CA GLY A 298 -5.79 21.46 -15.23
C GLY A 298 -7.09 20.74 -15.56
N GLY A 299 -8.15 21.03 -14.81
CA GLY A 299 -9.40 20.35 -15.10
C GLY A 299 -10.48 20.52 -14.04
N TYR A 300 -11.27 19.48 -13.83
CA TYR A 300 -12.39 19.51 -12.91
C TYR A 300 -12.47 18.23 -12.07
N TYR A 301 -12.65 18.41 -10.76
CA TYR A 301 -12.91 17.35 -9.79
C TYR A 301 -14.40 17.23 -9.53
N PHE A 302 -14.96 16.05 -9.75
CA PHE A 302 -16.34 15.71 -9.47
C PHE A 302 -16.44 14.90 -8.19
N ALA A 303 -16.99 15.47 -7.15
CA ALA A 303 -17.35 14.79 -5.91
C ALA A 303 -18.70 14.09 -6.08
N ILE A 304 -18.71 12.91 -6.72
CA ILE A 304 -19.95 12.21 -7.11
C ILE A 304 -20.66 11.68 -5.86
N SER A 305 -19.91 11.08 -4.92
CA SER A 305 -20.47 10.57 -3.67
C SER A 305 -19.38 10.35 -2.62
N ASP A 306 -19.76 10.08 -1.36
CA ASP A 306 -18.82 9.72 -0.28
C ASP A 306 -18.00 8.43 -0.58
N LYS A 307 -18.30 7.73 -1.66
CA LYS A 307 -17.70 6.45 -2.03
C LYS A 307 -16.95 6.48 -3.35
N TRP A 308 -17.15 7.49 -4.16
CA TRP A 308 -16.64 7.56 -5.51
C TRP A 308 -16.43 9.01 -5.95
N ASP A 309 -15.25 9.28 -6.51
CA ASP A 309 -14.87 10.56 -7.12
C ASP A 309 -14.47 10.37 -8.60
N LEU A 310 -14.36 11.47 -9.32
CA LEU A 310 -13.84 11.51 -10.67
C LEU A 310 -13.07 12.82 -10.88
N LYS A 311 -11.86 12.71 -11.38
CA LYS A 311 -11.00 13.82 -11.75
C LYS A 311 -10.75 13.76 -13.26
N LEU A 312 -11.15 14.80 -13.98
CA LEU A 312 -10.85 14.96 -15.40
C LEU A 312 -9.80 16.06 -15.55
N LEU A 313 -8.68 15.72 -16.15
CA LEU A 313 -7.56 16.65 -16.35
C LEU A 313 -7.19 16.73 -17.82
N GLY A 314 -6.78 17.92 -18.26
CA GLY A 314 -6.27 18.17 -19.60
C GLY A 314 -4.87 18.75 -19.57
N GLU A 315 -4.16 18.59 -20.68
CA GLU A 315 -2.89 19.23 -20.95
C GLU A 315 -2.82 19.71 -22.39
N ILE A 316 -2.22 20.86 -22.59
CA ILE A 316 -2.00 21.46 -23.90
C ILE A 316 -0.61 22.10 -23.97
N TYR A 317 -0.03 22.07 -25.14
CA TYR A 317 1.30 22.61 -25.45
C TYR A 317 1.25 23.49 -26.68
N THR A 318 2.08 24.53 -26.73
CA THR A 318 2.06 25.50 -27.81
C THR A 318 2.43 24.92 -29.18
N LYS A 319 3.24 23.84 -29.25
CA LYS A 319 3.56 23.12 -30.49
C LYS A 319 2.49 22.10 -30.93
N GLY A 320 1.30 22.10 -30.30
CA GLY A 320 0.16 21.33 -30.72
C GLY A 320 0.02 19.95 -30.06
N SER A 321 0.90 19.59 -29.12
CA SER A 321 0.67 18.41 -28.26
C SER A 321 -0.49 18.65 -27.29
N TRP A 322 -1.25 17.60 -27.00
CA TRP A 322 -2.35 17.65 -26.05
C TRP A 322 -2.56 16.31 -25.36
N GLY A 323 -3.24 16.31 -24.25
CA GLY A 323 -3.58 15.09 -23.53
C GLY A 323 -4.81 15.25 -22.66
N LEU A 324 -5.44 14.12 -22.37
CA LEU A 324 -6.57 14.01 -21.46
C LEU A 324 -6.35 12.87 -20.48
N SER A 325 -6.69 13.08 -19.21
CA SER A 325 -6.65 12.02 -18.22
C SER A 325 -7.91 12.03 -17.36
N ALA A 326 -8.35 10.81 -16.98
CA ALA A 326 -9.47 10.58 -16.10
C ALA A 326 -8.99 9.71 -14.93
N ALA A 327 -9.02 10.24 -13.72
CA ALA A 327 -8.67 9.50 -12.52
C ALA A 327 -9.87 9.41 -11.59
N SER A 328 -10.07 8.25 -10.99
CA SER A 328 -11.21 7.97 -10.10
C SER A 328 -10.75 7.11 -8.95
N ASN A 329 -11.14 7.49 -7.73
CA ASN A 329 -10.98 6.66 -6.54
C ASN A 329 -12.34 6.22 -6.05
N TYR A 330 -12.43 4.98 -5.61
CA TYR A 330 -13.67 4.45 -5.04
C TYR A 330 -13.36 3.60 -3.81
N ARG A 331 -14.20 3.76 -2.77
CA ARG A 331 -14.03 3.05 -1.51
C ARG A 331 -15.36 2.81 -0.81
N LYS A 332 -15.59 1.58 -0.39
CA LYS A 332 -16.67 1.22 0.53
C LYS A 332 -16.07 0.47 1.71
N ARG A 333 -16.12 1.07 2.91
CA ARG A 333 -15.54 0.46 4.13
C ARG A 333 -16.00 -0.98 4.30
N TYR A 334 -15.08 -1.87 4.65
CA TYR A 334 -15.28 -3.30 4.87
C TYR A 334 -15.82 -4.06 3.64
N ARG A 335 -15.75 -3.49 2.43
CA ARG A 335 -16.15 -4.18 1.20
C ARG A 335 -15.08 -4.13 0.12
N TYR A 336 -14.70 -2.96 -0.34
CA TYR A 336 -13.69 -2.80 -1.40
C TYR A 336 -13.11 -1.39 -1.42
N SER A 337 -11.93 -1.29 -2.02
CA SER A 337 -11.28 -0.04 -2.40
C SER A 337 -10.58 -0.20 -3.74
N GLY A 338 -10.43 0.89 -4.46
CA GLY A 338 -9.70 0.87 -5.71
C GLY A 338 -9.51 2.26 -6.29
N SER A 339 -8.65 2.31 -7.31
CA SER A 339 -8.38 3.50 -8.11
C SER A 339 -8.34 3.13 -9.59
N PHE A 340 -8.77 4.03 -10.43
CA PHE A 340 -8.72 3.90 -11.88
C PHE A 340 -8.09 5.16 -12.47
N LEU A 341 -7.17 5.00 -13.40
CA LEU A 341 -6.57 6.06 -14.18
C LEU A 341 -6.57 5.66 -15.65
N PHE A 342 -7.10 6.53 -16.47
CA PHE A 342 -6.93 6.49 -17.92
C PHE A 342 -6.25 7.79 -18.35
N SER A 343 -5.22 7.70 -19.18
CA SER A 343 -4.55 8.87 -19.74
C SER A 343 -4.25 8.63 -21.22
N TYR A 344 -4.52 9.62 -22.01
CA TYR A 344 -4.22 9.64 -23.45
C TYR A 344 -3.42 10.90 -23.77
N GLN A 345 -2.40 10.75 -24.60
CA GLN A 345 -1.52 11.84 -25.03
C GLN A 345 -1.27 11.74 -26.54
N ASP A 346 -1.42 12.86 -27.22
CA ASP A 346 -0.90 13.10 -28.58
C ASP A 346 0.30 14.04 -28.48
N SER A 347 1.48 13.47 -28.64
CA SER A 347 2.75 14.16 -28.46
C SER A 347 3.38 14.51 -29.81
N LYS A 348 3.55 15.81 -30.07
CA LYS A 348 4.17 16.37 -31.26
C LYS A 348 5.47 17.05 -30.83
N THR A 349 6.58 16.62 -31.41
CA THR A 349 7.91 17.16 -31.13
C THR A 349 8.54 17.64 -32.41
N GLY A 350 9.40 18.66 -32.33
CA GLY A 350 9.96 19.34 -33.51
C GLY A 350 8.98 20.30 -34.18
N ASP A 351 9.36 20.88 -35.30
CA ASP A 351 8.53 21.78 -36.05
C ASP A 351 8.04 21.12 -37.34
N LYS A 352 6.74 21.27 -37.65
CA LYS A 352 6.12 20.61 -38.80
C LYS A 352 6.81 20.96 -40.12
N GLY A 353 7.27 19.95 -40.83
CA GLY A 353 7.99 20.10 -42.08
C GLY A 353 9.51 20.00 -41.95
N LEU A 354 10.05 19.87 -40.74
CA LEU A 354 11.47 19.58 -40.50
C LEU A 354 11.71 18.09 -40.24
N PRO A 355 12.94 17.58 -40.47
CA PRO A 355 13.27 16.16 -40.30
C PRO A 355 13.12 15.64 -38.86
N ASP A 356 13.10 16.53 -37.88
CA ASP A 356 12.95 16.21 -36.46
C ASP A 356 11.47 16.19 -35.96
N TYR A 357 10.52 16.44 -36.89
CA TYR A 357 9.09 16.35 -36.56
C TYR A 357 8.69 14.91 -36.30
N SER A 358 8.09 14.69 -35.14
CA SER A 358 7.52 13.39 -34.77
C SER A 358 6.16 13.59 -34.10
N GLU A 359 5.19 12.78 -34.49
CA GLU A 359 3.85 12.73 -33.90
C GLU A 359 3.59 11.32 -33.37
N GLN A 360 3.25 11.21 -32.11
CA GLN A 360 3.10 9.93 -31.43
C GLN A 360 1.93 9.92 -30.45
N GLU A 361 0.96 9.08 -30.74
CA GLU A 361 -0.14 8.81 -29.84
C GLU A 361 0.26 7.77 -28.79
N SER A 362 -0.12 8.01 -27.56
CA SER A 362 0.16 7.10 -26.45
C SER A 362 -0.95 7.11 -25.41
N PHE A 363 -1.14 5.99 -24.73
CA PHE A 363 -2.12 5.90 -23.67
C PHE A 363 -1.64 5.01 -22.52
N LYS A 364 -2.28 5.20 -21.35
CA LYS A 364 -2.02 4.43 -20.14
C LYS A 364 -3.33 4.13 -19.42
N ILE A 365 -3.45 2.90 -18.96
CA ILE A 365 -4.54 2.43 -18.11
C ILE A 365 -3.94 1.86 -16.84
N GLN A 366 -4.36 2.38 -15.69
CA GLN A 366 -4.05 1.80 -14.40
C GLN A 366 -5.35 1.52 -13.67
N TRP A 367 -5.48 0.32 -13.14
CA TRP A 367 -6.62 -0.04 -12.32
C TRP A 367 -6.15 -0.92 -11.15
N ASN A 368 -6.33 -0.39 -9.96
CA ASN A 368 -6.08 -1.13 -8.74
C ASN A 368 -7.42 -1.38 -8.05
N HIS A 369 -7.71 -2.62 -7.76
CA HIS A 369 -8.90 -3.02 -7.02
C HIS A 369 -8.54 -4.04 -5.96
N ARG A 370 -9.05 -3.83 -4.75
CA ARG A 370 -8.88 -4.77 -3.65
C ARG A 370 -10.20 -4.93 -2.90
N GLN A 371 -10.68 -6.15 -2.85
CA GLN A 371 -11.79 -6.53 -1.98
C GLN A 371 -11.30 -6.67 -0.54
N ASP A 372 -12.08 -6.14 0.42
CA ASP A 372 -11.79 -6.30 1.84
C ASP A 372 -12.12 -7.74 2.28
N PRO A 373 -11.24 -8.47 2.99
CA PRO A 373 -11.51 -9.80 3.50
C PRO A 373 -12.77 -9.90 4.38
N LYS A 374 -13.18 -8.80 5.01
CA LYS A 374 -14.42 -8.72 5.79
C LYS A 374 -15.70 -8.73 4.94
N ALA A 375 -15.60 -8.43 3.64
CA ALA A 375 -16.75 -8.42 2.74
C ALA A 375 -17.25 -9.83 2.44
N ASN A 376 -16.30 -10.74 2.20
CA ASN A 376 -16.54 -12.17 2.01
C ASN A 376 -15.25 -12.93 2.38
N PRO A 377 -15.24 -13.69 3.48
CA PRO A 377 -14.06 -14.43 3.89
C PRO A 377 -13.73 -15.63 2.97
N TYR A 378 -14.68 -16.03 2.13
CA TYR A 378 -14.52 -17.20 1.24
C TYR A 378 -14.20 -16.82 -0.21
N SER A 379 -14.36 -15.56 -0.59
CA SER A 379 -14.09 -15.11 -1.95
C SER A 379 -13.38 -13.76 -1.94
N SER A 380 -12.37 -13.61 -2.79
CA SER A 380 -11.62 -12.38 -2.94
C SER A 380 -11.43 -12.03 -4.42
N LEU A 381 -11.52 -10.74 -4.72
CA LEU A 381 -11.18 -10.17 -6.02
C LEU A 381 -10.11 -9.11 -5.81
N ALA A 382 -9.02 -9.22 -6.57
CA ALA A 382 -7.97 -8.22 -6.61
C ALA A 382 -7.57 -7.96 -8.06
N ALA A 383 -7.29 -6.70 -8.40
CA ALA A 383 -6.78 -6.31 -9.68
C ALA A 383 -5.65 -5.29 -9.51
N SER A 384 -4.60 -5.48 -10.27
CA SER A 384 -3.48 -4.55 -10.41
C SER A 384 -3.12 -4.48 -11.89
N VAL A 385 -3.77 -3.57 -12.61
CA VAL A 385 -3.59 -3.36 -14.04
C VAL A 385 -2.71 -2.14 -14.25
N ASN A 386 -1.62 -2.29 -14.98
CA ASN A 386 -0.72 -1.23 -15.40
C ASN A 386 -0.34 -1.46 -16.86
N PHE A 387 -1.20 -1.00 -17.75
CA PHE A 387 -1.04 -1.14 -19.18
C PHE A 387 -0.77 0.21 -19.81
N ALA A 388 0.23 0.30 -20.67
CA ALA A 388 0.52 1.52 -21.43
C ALA A 388 1.19 1.18 -22.75
N THR A 389 1.07 2.07 -23.72
CA THR A 389 1.90 1.99 -24.93
C THR A 389 3.38 2.17 -24.58
N SER A 390 4.28 1.53 -25.33
CA SER A 390 5.73 1.56 -25.10
C SER A 390 6.32 2.98 -25.10
N SER A 391 5.69 3.89 -25.84
CA SER A 391 6.08 5.30 -25.93
C SER A 391 5.59 6.19 -24.79
N TYR A 392 4.57 5.77 -24.02
CA TYR A 392 3.90 6.63 -23.05
C TYR A 392 4.86 7.26 -22.03
N GLU A 393 5.72 6.47 -21.40
CA GLU A 393 6.61 7.00 -20.36
C GLU A 393 7.73 7.87 -20.91
N ARG A 394 8.13 7.66 -22.15
CA ARG A 394 9.13 8.51 -22.83
C ARG A 394 8.55 9.90 -23.16
N ASN A 395 7.25 9.97 -23.40
CA ASN A 395 6.55 11.20 -23.76
C ASN A 395 5.91 11.90 -22.57
N ASN A 396 5.75 11.20 -21.45
CA ASN A 396 5.14 11.80 -20.26
C ASN A 396 6.16 12.54 -19.41
N LEU A 397 5.96 13.83 -19.20
CA LEU A 397 6.89 14.68 -18.47
C LEU A 397 7.10 14.24 -17.01
N ASN A 398 6.08 13.72 -16.36
CA ASN A 398 6.20 13.24 -14.99
C ASN A 398 7.08 11.99 -14.90
N SER A 399 7.04 11.13 -15.92
CA SER A 399 7.85 9.92 -15.99
C SER A 399 9.32 10.20 -16.26
N LEU A 400 9.63 11.26 -17.01
CA LEU A 400 11.02 11.67 -17.30
C LEU A 400 11.82 12.03 -16.03
N TYR A 401 11.14 12.43 -14.95
CA TYR A 401 11.75 12.74 -13.66
C TYR A 401 11.67 11.62 -12.64
N ASN A 402 11.13 10.45 -13.03
CA ASN A 402 11.09 9.25 -12.21
C ASN A 402 11.94 8.15 -12.85
N PRO A 403 13.21 7.97 -12.40
CA PRO A 403 14.11 7.00 -12.98
C PRO A 403 13.57 5.57 -12.94
N GLN A 404 12.89 5.20 -11.87
CA GLN A 404 12.31 3.85 -11.71
C GLN A 404 11.25 3.58 -12.78
N THR A 405 10.37 4.54 -13.03
CA THR A 405 9.35 4.41 -14.09
C THR A 405 9.97 4.42 -15.48
N LEU A 406 10.96 5.29 -15.70
CA LEU A 406 11.60 5.45 -17.00
C LEU A 406 12.46 4.25 -17.38
N THR A 407 13.14 3.62 -16.42
CA THR A 407 14.01 2.45 -16.65
C THR A 407 13.26 1.11 -16.54
N GLN A 408 11.97 1.13 -16.27
CA GLN A 408 11.17 -0.08 -16.17
C GLN A 408 10.99 -0.71 -17.56
N SER A 409 11.74 -1.79 -17.84
CA SER A 409 11.68 -2.52 -19.12
C SER A 409 10.46 -3.44 -19.20
N THR A 410 9.90 -3.85 -18.09
CA THR A 410 8.78 -4.80 -18.04
C THR A 410 7.64 -4.25 -17.19
N ARG A 411 6.40 -4.35 -17.67
CA ARG A 411 5.17 -4.02 -16.91
C ARG A 411 4.32 -5.25 -16.77
N THR A 412 3.82 -5.43 -15.57
CA THR A 412 2.93 -6.55 -15.27
C THR A 412 1.55 -6.04 -14.86
N SER A 413 0.54 -6.72 -15.36
CA SER A 413 -0.86 -6.50 -14.98
C SER A 413 -1.45 -7.83 -14.56
N SER A 414 -2.22 -7.84 -13.49
CA SER A 414 -2.89 -9.04 -13.03
C SER A 414 -4.28 -8.74 -12.51
N VAL A 415 -5.22 -9.64 -12.82
CA VAL A 415 -6.54 -9.68 -12.20
C VAL A 415 -6.72 -11.07 -11.62
N SER A 416 -6.99 -11.17 -10.34
CA SER A 416 -7.13 -12.44 -9.65
C SER A 416 -8.46 -12.51 -8.91
N TRP A 417 -9.14 -13.62 -9.10
CA TRP A 417 -10.33 -13.99 -8.35
C TRP A 417 -10.11 -15.33 -7.69
N SER A 418 -10.45 -15.44 -6.43
CA SER A 418 -10.36 -16.72 -5.72
C SER A 418 -11.59 -16.94 -4.87
N THR A 419 -12.00 -18.22 -4.76
CA THR A 419 -13.09 -18.62 -3.88
C THR A 419 -12.79 -19.98 -3.25
N THR A 420 -13.20 -20.16 -2.00
CA THR A 420 -12.97 -21.37 -1.24
C THR A 420 -14.28 -21.92 -0.69
N PHE A 421 -14.57 -23.17 -1.01
CA PHE A 421 -15.70 -23.93 -0.51
C PHE A 421 -15.24 -24.80 0.66
N SER A 422 -15.30 -24.26 1.87
CA SER A 422 -14.75 -24.89 3.08
C SER A 422 -15.39 -26.24 3.39
N SER A 423 -16.65 -26.45 3.01
CA SER A 423 -17.40 -27.69 3.27
C SER A 423 -16.81 -28.91 2.58
N ILE A 424 -16.21 -28.73 1.41
CA ILE A 424 -15.60 -29.79 0.60
C ILE A 424 -14.10 -29.62 0.43
N GLY A 425 -13.52 -28.57 1.01
CA GLY A 425 -12.09 -28.25 0.89
C GLY A 425 -11.64 -27.90 -0.52
N LEU A 426 -12.55 -27.37 -1.37
CA LEU A 426 -12.28 -26.96 -2.74
C LEU A 426 -11.95 -25.47 -2.79
N SER A 427 -10.84 -25.15 -3.42
CA SER A 427 -10.45 -23.77 -3.74
C SER A 427 -10.35 -23.60 -5.26
N LEU A 428 -10.97 -22.55 -5.77
CA LEU A 428 -10.87 -22.12 -7.17
C LEU A 428 -10.18 -20.77 -7.21
N SER A 429 -9.20 -20.63 -8.08
CA SER A 429 -8.60 -19.31 -8.37
C SER A 429 -8.44 -19.15 -9.87
N ALA A 430 -8.91 -18.01 -10.38
CA ALA A 430 -8.74 -17.60 -11.75
C ALA A 430 -7.89 -16.34 -11.79
N THR A 431 -6.82 -16.37 -12.56
CA THR A 431 -5.89 -15.24 -12.70
C THR A 431 -5.72 -14.92 -14.19
N THR A 432 -5.70 -13.65 -14.49
CA THR A 432 -5.27 -13.13 -15.79
C THR A 432 -3.99 -12.37 -15.57
N ASN A 433 -2.95 -12.71 -16.29
CA ASN A 433 -1.66 -12.02 -16.24
C ASN A 433 -1.32 -11.48 -17.62
N LEU A 434 -0.83 -10.25 -17.64
CA LEU A 434 -0.31 -9.61 -18.83
C LEU A 434 1.04 -8.99 -18.46
N SER A 435 2.08 -9.36 -19.21
CA SER A 435 3.43 -8.83 -19.08
C SER A 435 3.84 -8.18 -20.38
N GLN A 436 4.13 -6.89 -20.34
CA GLN A 436 4.61 -6.12 -21.48
C GLN A 436 6.12 -5.93 -21.37
N ASN A 437 6.87 -6.29 -22.41
CA ASN A 437 8.27 -5.93 -22.56
C ASN A 437 8.35 -4.64 -23.40
N MET A 438 8.71 -3.55 -22.73
CA MET A 438 8.75 -2.21 -23.36
C MET A 438 9.94 -2.05 -24.31
N ARG A 439 10.94 -2.93 -24.25
CA ARG A 439 12.12 -2.91 -25.12
C ARG A 439 11.80 -3.51 -26.50
N ASP A 440 11.16 -4.67 -26.47
CA ASP A 440 10.93 -5.48 -27.68
C ASP A 440 9.49 -5.32 -28.21
N ASN A 441 8.66 -4.49 -27.58
CA ASN A 441 7.23 -4.29 -27.87
C ASN A 441 6.44 -5.59 -27.89
N THR A 442 6.85 -6.56 -27.05
CA THR A 442 6.19 -7.86 -26.94
C THR A 442 5.29 -7.93 -25.73
N ILE A 443 4.19 -8.63 -25.89
CA ILE A 443 3.22 -8.90 -24.83
C ILE A 443 3.13 -10.40 -24.63
N GLN A 444 3.28 -10.80 -23.37
CA GLN A 444 2.91 -12.14 -22.91
C GLN A 444 1.62 -12.03 -22.11
N MET A 445 0.59 -12.72 -22.56
CA MET A 445 -0.72 -12.74 -21.89
C MET A 445 -1.10 -14.17 -21.53
N THR A 446 -1.64 -14.34 -20.33
CA THR A 446 -2.25 -15.59 -19.85
C THR A 446 -3.71 -15.29 -19.46
N LEU A 447 -4.67 -16.00 -20.10
CA LEU A 447 -6.10 -15.76 -19.93
C LEU A 447 -6.95 -16.98 -20.30
N PRO A 448 -7.70 -17.58 -19.37
CA PRO A 448 -7.48 -17.55 -17.94
C PRO A 448 -6.34 -18.47 -17.52
N ASP A 449 -5.80 -18.25 -16.33
CA ASP A 449 -5.07 -19.26 -15.57
C ASP A 449 -5.98 -19.67 -14.42
N LEU A 450 -6.72 -20.78 -14.61
CA LEU A 450 -7.68 -21.30 -13.65
C LEU A 450 -7.03 -22.44 -12.87
N ASN A 451 -6.88 -22.26 -11.58
CA ASN A 451 -6.39 -23.26 -10.67
C ASN A 451 -7.54 -23.81 -9.81
N ILE A 452 -7.73 -25.11 -9.86
CA ILE A 452 -8.71 -25.87 -9.10
C ILE A 452 -7.94 -26.73 -8.09
N SER A 453 -8.06 -26.45 -6.80
CA SER A 453 -7.34 -27.16 -5.76
C SER A 453 -8.31 -27.80 -4.76
N LEU A 454 -8.26 -29.11 -4.65
CA LEU A 454 -8.93 -29.85 -3.61
C LEU A 454 -7.91 -30.15 -2.51
N SER A 455 -8.16 -29.62 -1.33
CA SER A 455 -7.30 -29.80 -0.17
C SER A 455 -7.19 -31.26 0.21
N ARG A 456 -6.14 -31.61 0.95
CA ARG A 456 -5.87 -32.98 1.36
C ARG A 456 -7.07 -33.60 2.05
N PHE A 457 -7.48 -34.77 1.56
CA PHE A 457 -8.52 -35.62 2.14
C PHE A 457 -8.03 -37.05 2.30
N TYR A 458 -8.72 -37.81 3.12
CA TYR A 458 -8.38 -39.20 3.44
C TYR A 458 -9.51 -40.12 2.94
N PRO A 459 -9.41 -40.68 1.72
CA PRO A 459 -10.51 -41.39 1.10
C PRO A 459 -10.90 -42.66 1.84
N PHE A 460 -9.95 -43.31 2.55
CA PHE A 460 -10.14 -44.55 3.26
C PHE A 460 -10.34 -44.38 4.77
N LYS A 461 -10.51 -43.17 5.26
CA LYS A 461 -10.70 -42.91 6.68
C LYS A 461 -12.12 -43.24 7.10
N ARG A 462 -12.26 -44.09 8.15
CA ARG A 462 -13.56 -44.44 8.71
C ARG A 462 -14.26 -43.23 9.32
N LYS A 463 -15.56 -43.10 9.09
CA LYS A 463 -16.37 -42.03 9.68
C LYS A 463 -16.47 -42.15 11.21
N HIS A 464 -16.52 -43.38 11.73
CA HIS A 464 -16.56 -43.69 13.17
C HIS A 464 -15.39 -44.60 13.49
N ALA A 465 -14.26 -44.04 13.85
CA ALA A 465 -13.05 -44.79 14.17
C ALA A 465 -13.12 -45.30 15.62
N VAL A 466 -13.09 -46.62 15.78
CA VAL A 466 -12.92 -47.27 17.08
C VAL A 466 -11.54 -47.96 17.04
N GLY A 467 -10.70 -47.69 18.06
CA GLY A 467 -9.34 -48.22 18.16
C GLY A 467 -8.29 -47.44 17.37
N LYS A 468 -7.10 -48.03 17.20
CA LYS A 468 -5.97 -47.39 16.48
C LYS A 468 -6.27 -47.22 14.99
N GLU A 469 -5.78 -46.12 14.40
CA GLU A 469 -5.84 -45.87 12.95
C GLU A 469 -5.12 -46.98 12.19
N ARG A 470 -5.80 -47.54 11.17
CA ARG A 470 -5.22 -48.56 10.28
C ARG A 470 -4.31 -47.92 9.25
N TRP A 471 -3.38 -48.67 8.67
CA TRP A 471 -2.39 -48.16 7.73
C TRP A 471 -3.00 -47.46 6.51
N TYR A 472 -4.12 -47.97 5.96
CA TYR A 472 -4.79 -47.39 4.81
C TYR A 472 -5.55 -46.09 5.14
N GLU A 473 -5.93 -45.86 6.41
CA GLU A 473 -6.57 -44.65 6.86
C GLU A 473 -5.61 -43.45 6.84
N LYS A 474 -4.30 -43.70 6.81
CA LYS A 474 -3.25 -42.69 6.72
C LYS A 474 -2.94 -42.27 5.28
N VAL A 475 -3.57 -42.93 4.29
CA VAL A 475 -3.44 -42.54 2.88
C VAL A 475 -4.26 -41.29 2.64
N SER A 476 -3.60 -40.29 2.17
CA SER A 476 -4.18 -38.99 1.83
C SER A 476 -4.01 -38.68 0.35
N MET A 477 -4.98 -38.02 -0.22
CA MET A 477 -4.99 -37.56 -1.60
C MET A 477 -5.28 -36.08 -1.63
N SER A 478 -4.76 -35.39 -2.62
CA SER A 478 -5.19 -34.04 -3.00
C SER A 478 -5.27 -33.96 -4.53
N TYR A 479 -5.90 -32.93 -5.03
CA TYR A 479 -6.01 -32.72 -6.46
C TYR A 479 -5.72 -31.27 -6.78
N THR A 480 -4.97 -31.06 -7.85
CA THR A 480 -4.77 -29.73 -8.44
C THR A 480 -4.98 -29.82 -9.95
N GLY A 481 -5.94 -29.06 -10.46
CA GLY A 481 -6.18 -28.86 -11.88
C GLY A 481 -5.77 -27.43 -12.27
N GLN A 482 -4.97 -27.28 -13.32
CA GLN A 482 -4.57 -25.98 -13.83
C GLN A 482 -4.90 -25.90 -15.33
N LEU A 483 -5.94 -25.12 -15.65
CA LEU A 483 -6.29 -24.75 -17.01
C LEU A 483 -5.66 -23.40 -17.33
N SER A 484 -4.80 -23.37 -18.31
CA SER A 484 -4.11 -22.12 -18.68
C SER A 484 -4.07 -21.95 -20.19
N ASN A 485 -4.25 -20.71 -20.63
CA ASN A 485 -4.09 -20.30 -22.02
C ASN A 485 -3.09 -19.14 -22.06
N SER A 486 -2.07 -19.23 -22.90
CA SER A 486 -1.00 -18.22 -22.95
C SER A 486 -0.61 -17.91 -24.39
N ILE A 487 -0.34 -16.64 -24.65
CA ILE A 487 0.24 -16.17 -25.92
C ILE A 487 1.41 -15.22 -25.64
N THR A 488 2.40 -15.27 -26.51
CA THR A 488 3.46 -14.26 -26.59
C THR A 488 3.46 -13.70 -28.00
N THR A 489 3.17 -12.42 -28.14
CA THR A 489 3.01 -11.76 -29.44
C THR A 489 3.37 -10.28 -29.37
N ASN A 490 3.41 -9.59 -30.47
CA ASN A 490 3.58 -8.14 -30.50
C ASN A 490 2.27 -7.41 -30.13
N GLU A 491 2.40 -6.20 -29.60
CA GLU A 491 1.25 -5.37 -29.17
C GLU A 491 0.16 -5.26 -30.26
N ASP A 492 0.57 -5.10 -31.53
CA ASP A 492 -0.36 -4.91 -32.65
C ASP A 492 -1.17 -6.17 -32.98
N LYS A 493 -0.63 -7.35 -32.73
CA LYS A 493 -1.23 -8.65 -33.10
C LYS A 493 -2.11 -9.26 -32.02
N LEU A 494 -2.00 -8.82 -30.78
CA LEU A 494 -2.71 -9.44 -29.64
C LEU A 494 -4.22 -9.49 -29.87
N LEU A 495 -4.82 -8.39 -30.28
CA LEU A 495 -6.29 -8.28 -30.48
C LEU A 495 -6.81 -8.97 -31.74
N HIS A 496 -5.92 -9.38 -32.64
CA HIS A 496 -6.23 -10.12 -33.86
C HIS A 496 -5.94 -11.62 -33.74
N SER A 497 -5.41 -12.05 -32.58
CA SER A 497 -5.05 -13.44 -32.34
C SER A 497 -6.28 -14.34 -32.15
N ASN A 498 -6.19 -15.56 -32.67
CA ASN A 498 -7.22 -16.59 -32.49
C ASN A 498 -6.89 -17.46 -31.26
N LEU A 499 -7.81 -17.53 -30.29
CA LEU A 499 -7.64 -18.28 -29.03
C LEU A 499 -7.27 -19.77 -29.22
N PHE A 500 -7.67 -20.42 -30.32
CA PHE A 500 -7.38 -21.83 -30.56
C PHE A 500 -6.13 -22.04 -31.41
N LYS A 501 -5.88 -21.17 -32.38
CA LYS A 501 -4.75 -21.33 -33.32
C LYS A 501 -3.47 -20.74 -32.79
N ASP A 502 -3.52 -19.49 -32.28
CA ASP A 502 -2.32 -18.73 -31.93
C ASP A 502 -1.92 -18.90 -30.47
N TRP A 503 -2.89 -19.18 -29.59
CA TRP A 503 -2.62 -19.38 -28.17
C TRP A 503 -2.18 -20.80 -27.88
N ARG A 504 -1.34 -20.96 -26.87
CA ARG A 504 -0.98 -22.25 -26.26
C ARG A 504 -2.02 -22.54 -25.18
N ASN A 505 -2.76 -23.63 -25.36
CA ASN A 505 -3.86 -24.03 -24.48
C ASN A 505 -3.49 -25.33 -23.79
N GLY A 506 -3.69 -25.44 -22.49
CA GLY A 506 -3.39 -26.66 -21.77
C GLY A 506 -4.19 -26.81 -20.49
N PHE A 507 -4.50 -28.04 -20.13
CA PHE A 507 -5.10 -28.38 -18.84
C PHE A 507 -4.26 -29.48 -18.18
N GLN A 508 -3.65 -29.17 -17.04
CA GLN A 508 -2.84 -30.09 -16.26
C GLN A 508 -3.59 -30.55 -15.01
N HIS A 509 -3.63 -31.84 -14.80
CA HIS A 509 -4.14 -32.49 -13.59
C HIS A 509 -2.98 -33.07 -12.79
N THR A 510 -2.92 -32.79 -11.51
CA THR A 510 -1.92 -33.34 -10.60
C THR A 510 -2.61 -33.98 -9.41
N ILE A 511 -2.33 -35.26 -9.21
CA ILE A 511 -2.94 -36.09 -8.16
C ILE A 511 -1.83 -36.71 -7.32
N PRO A 512 -1.35 -36.06 -6.28
CA PRO A 512 -0.43 -36.64 -5.31
C PRO A 512 -1.20 -37.52 -4.31
N VAL A 513 -0.75 -38.74 -4.16
CA VAL A 513 -1.19 -39.70 -3.15
C VAL A 513 -0.05 -39.91 -2.17
N GLN A 514 -0.28 -39.69 -0.89
CA GLN A 514 0.76 -39.77 0.13
C GLN A 514 0.25 -40.53 1.36
N ALA A 515 1.17 -41.24 2.02
CA ALA A 515 0.90 -41.79 3.34
C ALA A 515 2.03 -41.41 4.31
N ASN A 516 1.74 -41.38 5.58
CA ASN A 516 2.75 -41.11 6.60
C ASN A 516 2.70 -42.18 7.68
N PHE A 517 3.81 -42.90 7.83
CA PHE A 517 3.97 -43.98 8.77
C PHE A 517 5.12 -43.71 9.73
N THR A 518 4.96 -44.07 10.98
CA THR A 518 6.07 -44.08 11.94
C THR A 518 6.46 -45.50 12.22
N LEU A 519 7.65 -45.88 11.79
CA LEU A 519 8.21 -47.19 12.07
C LEU A 519 9.00 -47.13 13.38
N PHE A 520 8.85 -48.17 14.22
CA PHE A 520 9.54 -48.31 15.50
C PHE A 520 9.39 -47.08 16.43
N ASN A 521 8.37 -46.23 16.22
CA ASN A 521 8.11 -44.96 16.89
C ASN A 521 9.16 -43.85 16.65
N TYR A 522 10.16 -44.07 15.80
CA TYR A 522 11.31 -43.14 15.62
C TYR A 522 11.54 -42.72 14.18
N ILE A 523 11.19 -43.59 13.20
CA ILE A 523 11.47 -43.37 11.79
C ILE A 523 10.15 -43.01 11.09
N ASN A 524 10.06 -41.77 10.58
CA ASN A 524 8.93 -41.36 9.74
C ASN A 524 9.20 -41.80 8.31
N VAL A 525 8.31 -42.62 7.76
CA VAL A 525 8.35 -43.09 6.38
C VAL A 525 7.16 -42.51 5.62
N THR A 526 7.46 -41.85 4.51
CA THR A 526 6.49 -41.15 3.68
C THR A 526 6.54 -41.65 2.25
N PRO A 527 5.84 -42.74 1.92
CA PRO A 527 5.63 -43.14 0.53
C PRO A 527 4.73 -42.10 -0.16
N SER A 528 5.05 -41.78 -1.41
CA SER A 528 4.23 -40.91 -2.23
C SER A 528 4.20 -41.39 -3.69
N PHE A 529 3.07 -41.21 -4.32
CA PHE A 529 2.84 -41.47 -5.72
C PHE A 529 2.26 -40.17 -6.32
N ASN A 530 2.90 -39.65 -7.34
CA ASN A 530 2.44 -38.46 -8.02
C ASN A 530 2.09 -38.78 -9.46
N PHE A 531 0.83 -38.51 -9.83
CA PHE A 531 0.31 -38.68 -11.17
C PHE A 531 0.03 -37.29 -11.75
N VAL A 532 0.55 -37.03 -12.96
CA VAL A 532 0.36 -35.78 -13.69
C VAL A 532 -0.14 -36.12 -15.09
N ASP A 533 -1.27 -35.55 -15.44
CA ASP A 533 -1.90 -35.65 -16.75
C ASP A 533 -2.00 -34.26 -17.40
N ARG A 534 -1.71 -34.16 -18.69
CA ARG A 534 -1.72 -32.93 -19.46
C ARG A 534 -2.50 -33.10 -20.73
N MET A 535 -3.46 -32.21 -20.93
CA MET A 535 -4.35 -32.18 -22.08
C MET A 535 -4.05 -30.92 -22.88
N TYR A 536 -3.94 -31.07 -24.21
CA TYR A 536 -3.67 -29.99 -25.13
C TYR A 536 -4.68 -29.96 -26.26
N SER A 537 -4.87 -28.78 -26.87
CA SER A 537 -5.76 -28.57 -28.02
C SER A 537 -5.08 -28.75 -29.37
N LYS A 538 -3.74 -28.87 -29.38
CA LYS A 538 -2.93 -29.04 -30.59
C LYS A 538 -1.61 -29.71 -30.27
N LYS A 539 -0.97 -30.21 -31.32
CA LYS A 539 0.43 -30.70 -31.34
C LYS A 539 1.12 -30.24 -32.61
N VAL A 540 2.44 -30.05 -32.59
CA VAL A 540 3.25 -29.59 -33.71
C VAL A 540 4.16 -30.71 -34.17
N ASN A 541 3.86 -31.27 -35.33
CA ASN A 541 4.73 -32.23 -36.01
C ASN A 541 5.80 -31.49 -36.80
N ARG A 542 7.00 -32.04 -36.86
CA ARG A 542 8.11 -31.45 -37.58
C ARG A 542 8.63 -32.40 -38.63
N SER A 543 8.94 -31.88 -39.81
CA SER A 543 9.54 -32.62 -40.90
C SER A 543 10.60 -31.74 -41.58
N TRP A 544 11.47 -32.39 -42.33
CA TRP A 544 12.48 -31.66 -43.09
C TRP A 544 12.06 -31.57 -44.55
N ASP A 545 11.98 -30.37 -45.10
CA ASP A 545 11.82 -30.13 -46.51
C ASP A 545 13.19 -30.13 -47.21
N ALA A 546 13.49 -31.17 -47.96
CA ALA A 546 14.77 -31.32 -48.65
C ALA A 546 14.93 -30.33 -49.85
N ILE A 547 13.82 -29.81 -50.38
CA ILE A 547 13.85 -28.85 -51.48
C ILE A 547 14.26 -27.47 -51.00
N HIS A 548 13.61 -27.00 -49.94
CA HIS A 548 13.84 -25.66 -49.37
C HIS A 548 14.89 -25.67 -48.26
N GLN A 549 15.45 -26.85 -47.92
CA GLN A 549 16.42 -27.07 -46.83
C GLN A 549 16.00 -26.39 -45.50
N THR A 550 14.75 -26.52 -45.14
CA THR A 550 14.19 -25.92 -43.94
C THR A 550 13.31 -26.89 -43.15
N GLU A 551 13.21 -26.64 -41.86
CA GLU A 551 12.28 -27.37 -41.01
C GLU A 551 10.85 -26.89 -41.31
N VAL A 552 9.94 -27.82 -41.58
CA VAL A 552 8.51 -27.55 -41.77
C VAL A 552 7.76 -27.98 -40.51
N LYS A 553 6.91 -27.11 -40.00
CA LYS A 553 6.05 -27.35 -38.86
C LYS A 553 4.62 -27.53 -39.32
N ASP A 554 4.02 -28.66 -39.04
CA ASP A 554 2.62 -28.94 -39.27
C ASP A 554 1.86 -29.06 -37.95
N THR A 555 0.82 -28.22 -37.80
CA THR A 555 0.03 -28.15 -36.56
C THR A 555 -1.24 -28.96 -36.71
N THR A 556 -1.37 -30.02 -35.93
CA THR A 556 -2.56 -30.85 -35.87
C THR A 556 -3.43 -30.42 -34.67
N TYR A 557 -4.65 -29.94 -34.97
CA TYR A 557 -5.63 -29.52 -33.97
C TYR A 557 -6.49 -30.70 -33.53
N GLY A 558 -6.76 -30.80 -32.22
CA GLY A 558 -7.56 -31.90 -31.66
C GLY A 558 -7.26 -32.09 -30.18
N PHE A 559 -7.93 -33.03 -29.57
CA PHE A 559 -7.65 -33.40 -28.18
C PHE A 559 -6.43 -34.30 -28.11
N HIS A 560 -5.41 -33.87 -27.42
CA HIS A 560 -4.18 -34.64 -27.18
C HIS A 560 -3.91 -34.73 -25.68
N ASN A 561 -3.50 -35.92 -25.23
CA ASN A 561 -3.24 -36.19 -23.83
C ASN A 561 -1.87 -36.86 -23.66
N ILE A 562 -1.11 -36.39 -22.69
CA ILE A 562 0.15 -36.99 -22.23
C ILE A 562 0.18 -37.05 -20.72
N TYR A 563 0.63 -38.16 -20.16
CA TYR A 563 0.72 -38.33 -18.70
C TYR A 563 2.10 -38.81 -18.27
N ASN A 564 2.42 -38.52 -17.01
CA ASN A 564 3.57 -39.10 -16.35
C ASN A 564 3.25 -39.39 -14.89
N TRP A 565 4.02 -40.30 -14.32
CA TRP A 565 3.92 -40.63 -12.92
C TRP A 565 5.31 -40.82 -12.30
N SER A 566 5.39 -40.62 -11.01
CA SER A 566 6.59 -40.87 -10.21
C SER A 566 6.22 -41.42 -8.87
N MET A 567 7.06 -42.25 -8.31
CA MET A 567 6.94 -42.82 -6.98
C MET A 567 8.11 -42.36 -6.14
N SER A 568 7.89 -42.06 -4.89
CA SER A 568 8.99 -41.80 -3.96
C SER A 568 8.69 -42.34 -2.56
N VAL A 569 9.74 -42.72 -1.86
CA VAL A 569 9.66 -43.15 -0.46
C VAL A 569 10.75 -42.39 0.30
N GLY A 570 10.32 -41.54 1.22
CA GLY A 570 11.22 -40.81 2.12
C GLY A 570 11.23 -41.43 3.51
N ALA A 571 12.39 -41.53 4.13
CA ALA A 571 12.57 -41.91 5.51
C ALA A 571 13.37 -40.83 6.25
N SER A 572 12.85 -40.39 7.39
CA SER A 572 13.53 -39.38 8.20
C SER A 572 13.43 -39.69 9.68
N THR A 573 14.44 -39.34 10.44
CA THR A 573 14.45 -39.46 11.89
C THR A 573 15.18 -38.29 12.53
N LYS A 574 15.07 -38.16 13.87
CA LYS A 574 15.79 -37.17 14.64
C LYS A 574 16.66 -37.88 15.67
N LEU A 575 17.94 -37.66 15.58
CA LEU A 575 18.93 -38.15 16.54
C LEU A 575 19.29 -37.01 17.48
N TYR A 576 19.24 -37.28 18.78
CA TYR A 576 19.54 -36.28 19.80
C TYR A 576 20.81 -36.65 20.55
N GLY A 577 21.80 -35.80 20.47
CA GLY A 577 22.98 -35.84 21.30
C GLY A 577 22.91 -34.80 22.41
N PHE A 578 23.14 -35.20 23.66
CA PHE A 578 23.24 -34.29 24.79
C PHE A 578 24.62 -34.40 25.41
N TRP A 579 25.31 -33.28 25.48
CA TRP A 579 26.61 -33.20 26.07
C TRP A 579 26.64 -32.18 27.20
N LYS A 580 27.18 -32.57 28.33
CA LYS A 580 27.40 -31.69 29.47
C LYS A 580 28.90 -31.30 29.49
N PRO A 581 29.26 -30.04 29.20
CA PRO A 581 30.66 -29.59 29.25
C PRO A 581 31.26 -29.75 30.63
N SER A 582 32.55 -29.99 30.68
CA SER A 582 33.28 -30.12 31.96
C SER A 582 33.20 -28.80 32.75
N ARG A 583 32.72 -28.86 33.98
CA ARG A 583 32.65 -27.72 34.90
C ARG A 583 34.02 -27.09 35.18
N LYS A 584 35.12 -27.88 35.12
CA LYS A 584 36.47 -27.40 35.30
C LYS A 584 36.94 -26.43 34.21
N LEU A 585 36.45 -26.62 32.95
CA LEU A 585 36.84 -25.79 31.79
C LEU A 585 35.88 -24.61 31.55
N PHE A 586 34.56 -24.82 31.76
CA PHE A 586 33.52 -23.87 31.37
C PHE A 586 32.73 -23.31 32.56
N GLY A 587 33.04 -23.66 33.79
CA GLY A 587 32.29 -23.29 34.99
C GLY A 587 30.86 -23.82 34.95
N ASP A 588 29.98 -23.26 35.80
CA ASP A 588 28.54 -23.60 35.86
C ASP A 588 27.70 -22.84 34.85
N LYS A 589 28.28 -22.04 33.99
CA LYS A 589 27.59 -21.18 33.04
C LYS A 589 26.92 -21.97 31.94
N ILE A 590 27.56 -23.00 31.39
CA ILE A 590 27.03 -23.87 30.35
C ILE A 590 26.47 -25.15 31.00
N GLN A 591 25.13 -25.32 30.90
CA GLN A 591 24.47 -26.44 31.52
C GLN A 591 24.40 -27.69 30.64
N ALA A 592 24.15 -27.50 29.34
CA ALA A 592 24.09 -28.57 28.36
C ALA A 592 24.23 -28.04 26.93
N ILE A 593 24.79 -28.85 26.06
CA ILE A 593 24.76 -28.64 24.60
C ILE A 593 23.90 -29.74 24.01
N ARG A 594 22.93 -29.37 23.18
CA ARG A 594 22.04 -30.27 22.44
C ARG A 594 22.42 -30.26 20.97
N HIS A 595 22.81 -31.38 20.43
CA HIS A 595 22.99 -31.58 19.01
C HIS A 595 21.80 -32.38 18.45
N VAL A 596 21.14 -31.87 17.45
CA VAL A 596 20.04 -32.55 16.75
C VAL A 596 20.49 -32.82 15.33
N ILE A 597 20.60 -34.10 14.97
CA ILE A 597 20.89 -34.52 13.61
C ILE A 597 19.58 -35.06 13.02
N THR A 598 19.18 -34.53 11.87
CA THR A 598 17.98 -34.97 11.15
C THR A 598 18.42 -35.52 9.80
N PRO A 599 18.77 -36.83 9.73
CA PRO A 599 19.01 -37.49 8.46
C PRO A 599 17.68 -37.80 7.77
N GLN A 600 17.67 -37.55 6.48
CA GLN A 600 16.59 -37.90 5.58
C GLN A 600 17.17 -38.64 4.37
N ILE A 601 16.63 -39.76 4.04
CA ILE A 601 16.95 -40.56 2.83
C ILE A 601 15.67 -40.67 2.04
N SER A 602 15.71 -40.41 0.74
CA SER A 602 14.58 -40.62 -0.14
C SER A 602 15.00 -41.35 -1.40
N PHE A 603 14.18 -42.27 -1.81
CA PHE A 603 14.28 -42.94 -3.09
C PHE A 603 13.14 -42.46 -3.99
N SER A 604 13.45 -42.07 -5.21
CA SER A 604 12.46 -41.65 -6.21
C SER A 604 12.67 -42.41 -7.51
N TYR A 605 11.56 -42.82 -8.11
CA TYR A 605 11.49 -43.57 -9.34
C TYR A 605 10.57 -42.86 -10.33
N SER A 606 11.02 -42.72 -11.59
CA SER A 606 10.20 -42.29 -12.72
C SER A 606 10.61 -43.08 -13.95
N PRO A 607 9.68 -43.64 -14.69
CA PRO A 607 10.00 -44.44 -15.90
C PRO A 607 10.48 -43.53 -17.04
N ASN A 608 11.03 -44.13 -18.08
CA ASN A 608 11.40 -43.47 -19.32
C ASN A 608 10.14 -43.24 -20.16
N PHE A 609 9.67 -41.97 -20.23
CA PHE A 609 8.54 -41.59 -21.06
C PHE A 609 8.96 -41.29 -22.53
N GLY A 610 10.25 -41.33 -22.87
CA GLY A 610 10.75 -41.28 -24.25
C GLY A 610 10.59 -42.57 -25.03
N SER A 611 10.11 -43.67 -24.38
CA SER A 611 9.83 -44.94 -25.08
C SER A 611 8.74 -44.72 -26.15
N ARG A 612 8.91 -45.36 -27.30
CA ARG A 612 7.94 -45.35 -28.43
C ARG A 612 6.52 -45.75 -28.00
N HIS A 613 6.36 -46.53 -26.95
CA HIS A 613 5.07 -46.91 -26.39
C HIS A 613 4.22 -45.70 -25.99
N TYR A 614 4.84 -44.65 -25.47
CA TYR A 614 4.12 -43.44 -25.04
C TYR A 614 3.80 -42.47 -26.19
N GLY A 615 4.56 -42.49 -27.28
CA GLY A 615 4.37 -41.58 -28.41
C GLY A 615 4.57 -40.10 -28.12
N TYR A 616 5.36 -39.75 -27.09
CA TYR A 616 5.59 -38.36 -26.67
C TYR A 616 6.74 -37.70 -27.41
N TYR A 617 7.56 -38.50 -28.11
CA TYR A 617 8.72 -38.05 -28.87
C TYR A 617 8.70 -38.67 -30.26
N ASP A 618 9.17 -37.89 -31.23
CA ASP A 618 9.31 -38.25 -32.62
C ASP A 618 10.67 -37.80 -33.14
N SER A 619 11.03 -38.16 -34.39
CA SER A 619 12.29 -37.80 -35.00
C SER A 619 12.18 -37.63 -36.51
N TYR A 620 12.96 -36.72 -37.04
CA TYR A 620 13.18 -36.63 -38.50
C TYR A 620 14.66 -36.61 -38.83
N GLN A 621 15.01 -36.96 -40.04
CA GLN A 621 16.39 -36.96 -40.54
C GLN A 621 16.58 -35.84 -41.55
N TYR A 622 17.74 -35.20 -41.51
CA TYR A 622 18.17 -34.26 -42.53
C TYR A 622 19.65 -34.42 -42.82
N THR A 623 20.04 -34.06 -44.04
CA THR A 623 21.44 -34.07 -44.48
C THR A 623 21.99 -32.64 -44.30
N ASP A 624 23.08 -32.49 -43.55
CA ASP A 624 23.71 -31.18 -43.35
C ASP A 624 24.51 -30.75 -44.62
N ALA A 625 24.98 -29.49 -44.63
CA ALA A 625 25.76 -28.93 -45.76
C ALA A 625 27.08 -29.70 -46.05
N SER A 626 27.52 -30.55 -45.13
CA SER A 626 28.70 -31.40 -45.26
C SER A 626 28.39 -32.82 -45.74
N GLY A 627 27.11 -33.13 -46.09
CA GLY A 627 26.67 -34.43 -46.56
C GLY A 627 26.39 -35.45 -45.43
N ASN A 628 26.47 -35.08 -44.18
CA ASN A 628 26.20 -36.00 -43.06
C ASN A 628 24.72 -36.07 -42.74
N VAL A 629 24.20 -37.27 -42.58
CA VAL A 629 22.81 -37.49 -42.12
C VAL A 629 22.74 -37.27 -40.61
N LYS A 630 21.93 -36.32 -40.21
CA LYS A 630 21.64 -35.99 -38.79
C LYS A 630 20.20 -36.37 -38.41
N LEU A 631 20.06 -37.02 -37.28
CA LEU A 631 18.78 -37.37 -36.69
C LEU A 631 18.44 -36.28 -35.66
N VAL A 632 17.28 -35.62 -35.80
CA VAL A 632 16.75 -34.68 -34.83
C VAL A 632 15.58 -35.31 -34.11
N GLU A 633 15.73 -35.53 -32.81
CA GLU A 633 14.63 -35.96 -31.94
C GLU A 633 13.92 -34.73 -31.39
N TYR A 634 12.61 -34.72 -31.45
CA TYR A 634 11.77 -33.66 -30.94
C TYR A 634 10.54 -34.22 -30.25
N SER A 635 9.80 -33.40 -29.49
CA SER A 635 8.46 -33.74 -29.02
C SER A 635 7.46 -32.88 -29.77
N PRO A 636 6.35 -33.43 -30.28
CA PRO A 636 5.24 -32.66 -30.84
C PRO A 636 4.60 -31.70 -29.84
N TYR A 637 4.87 -31.87 -28.54
CA TYR A 637 4.32 -31.10 -27.42
C TYR A 637 5.33 -30.10 -26.82
N GLN A 638 6.55 -29.99 -27.36
CA GLN A 638 7.62 -29.18 -26.77
C GLN A 638 7.35 -27.66 -26.82
N GLU A 639 6.50 -27.21 -27.76
CA GLU A 639 6.10 -25.82 -27.88
C GLU A 639 4.83 -25.48 -27.08
N GLU A 640 4.21 -26.49 -26.45
CA GLU A 640 3.00 -26.33 -25.66
C GLU A 640 3.29 -25.77 -24.26
N LEU A 641 2.22 -25.52 -23.51
CA LEU A 641 2.26 -24.77 -22.26
C LEU A 641 3.03 -25.48 -21.15
N TYR A 642 2.86 -26.78 -21.03
CA TYR A 642 3.45 -27.59 -19.96
C TYR A 642 4.62 -28.44 -20.49
N SER A 643 5.59 -28.68 -19.61
CA SER A 643 6.76 -29.49 -19.94
C SER A 643 6.40 -30.90 -20.35
N VAL A 644 7.10 -31.42 -21.35
CA VAL A 644 6.97 -32.82 -21.78
C VAL A 644 7.59 -33.75 -20.72
N PRO A 645 7.00 -34.91 -20.45
CA PRO A 645 7.59 -35.91 -19.56
C PRO A 645 9.00 -36.31 -20.03
N GLY A 646 9.92 -36.46 -19.09
CA GLY A 646 11.34 -36.76 -19.40
C GLY A 646 11.55 -38.08 -20.13
N LYS A 647 12.47 -38.08 -21.10
CA LYS A 647 12.82 -39.27 -21.89
C LYS A 647 13.90 -40.17 -21.27
N THR A 648 14.22 -39.91 -20.01
CA THR A 648 15.19 -40.76 -19.28
C THR A 648 14.54 -41.33 -18.03
N LYS A 649 14.81 -42.62 -17.78
CA LYS A 649 14.45 -43.25 -16.52
C LYS A 649 15.19 -42.57 -15.36
N THR A 650 14.51 -42.35 -14.26
CA THR A 650 15.12 -41.79 -13.04
C THR A 650 15.00 -42.77 -11.89
N GLU A 651 16.10 -43.14 -11.27
CA GLU A 651 16.18 -43.94 -10.03
C GLU A 651 17.11 -43.17 -9.10
N MET A 652 16.57 -42.28 -8.32
CA MET A 652 17.37 -41.32 -7.54
C MET A 652 17.27 -41.61 -6.06
N ILE A 653 18.41 -41.80 -5.43
CA ILE A 653 18.54 -41.87 -3.98
C ILE A 653 19.10 -40.52 -3.55
N SER A 654 18.41 -39.82 -2.67
CA SER A 654 18.84 -38.50 -2.15
C SER A 654 19.05 -38.58 -0.65
N TRP A 655 20.14 -38.01 -0.20
CA TRP A 655 20.47 -37.83 1.21
C TRP A 655 20.42 -36.36 1.55
N ASP A 656 19.73 -36.04 2.61
CA ASP A 656 19.73 -34.71 3.24
C ASP A 656 20.03 -34.91 4.72
N VAL A 657 21.07 -34.27 5.20
CA VAL A 657 21.43 -34.32 6.63
C VAL A 657 21.43 -32.88 7.16
N SER A 658 20.56 -32.60 8.08
CA SER A 658 20.50 -31.31 8.75
C SER A 658 20.95 -31.45 10.19
N ASN A 659 21.85 -30.57 10.62
CA ASN A 659 22.41 -30.50 11.96
C ASN A 659 22.00 -29.17 12.61
N ASN A 660 21.53 -29.25 13.85
CA ASN A 660 21.25 -28.09 14.71
C ASN A 660 22.00 -28.23 16.02
N LEU A 661 22.70 -27.18 16.44
CA LEU A 661 23.48 -27.18 17.69
C LEU A 661 23.00 -26.04 18.58
N GLU A 662 22.45 -26.39 19.73
CA GLU A 662 21.93 -25.46 20.73
C GLU A 662 22.68 -25.62 22.07
N MET A 663 22.85 -24.51 22.76
CA MET A 663 23.47 -24.46 24.06
C MET A 663 22.51 -23.88 25.10
N LYS A 664 22.38 -24.56 26.25
CA LYS A 664 21.62 -24.08 27.40
C LYS A 664 22.60 -23.43 28.39
N ILE A 665 22.44 -22.13 28.65
CA ILE A 665 23.24 -21.40 29.61
C ILE A 665 22.39 -20.93 30.79
N LYS A 666 23.04 -20.80 31.97
CA LYS A 666 22.43 -20.19 33.17
C LYS A 666 22.26 -18.68 32.95
N SER A 667 21.09 -18.15 33.24
CA SER A 667 20.77 -16.73 33.06
C SER A 667 19.86 -16.25 34.16
N ASP A 668 20.33 -15.32 34.96
CA ASP A 668 19.57 -14.73 36.07
C ASP A 668 18.48 -13.71 35.56
N LYS A 669 18.52 -13.38 34.25
CA LYS A 669 17.55 -12.46 33.60
C LYS A 669 16.34 -13.16 33.02
N ASP A 670 16.28 -14.49 33.07
CA ASP A 670 15.21 -15.29 32.48
C ASP A 670 14.35 -15.92 33.59
N SER A 671 13.04 -15.85 33.48
CA SER A 671 12.12 -16.38 34.52
C SER A 671 12.30 -17.87 34.78
N THR A 672 12.88 -18.62 33.86
CA THR A 672 13.21 -20.05 33.98
C THR A 672 14.62 -20.30 34.53
N GLY A 673 15.41 -19.27 34.84
CA GLY A 673 16.81 -19.37 35.27
C GLY A 673 17.79 -19.82 34.15
N PHE A 674 17.28 -20.07 32.92
CA PHE A 674 18.09 -20.60 31.82
C PHE A 674 17.74 -19.94 30.49
N LYS A 675 18.73 -19.70 29.66
CA LYS A 675 18.60 -19.19 28.31
C LYS A 675 19.12 -20.21 27.30
N LYS A 676 18.37 -20.40 26.20
CA LYS A 676 18.80 -21.20 25.05
C LYS A 676 19.50 -20.30 24.04
N ILE A 677 20.66 -20.72 23.55
CA ILE A 677 21.42 -20.04 22.50
C ILE A 677 21.62 -21.06 21.37
N SER A 678 21.23 -20.71 20.17
CA SER A 678 21.57 -21.48 18.97
C SER A 678 23.00 -21.15 18.57
N LEU A 679 23.88 -22.16 18.54
CA LEU A 679 25.26 -22.04 18.04
C LEU A 679 25.24 -22.22 16.51
N ILE A 680 24.59 -23.26 16.04
CA ILE A 680 24.35 -23.55 14.63
C ILE A 680 22.86 -23.77 14.48
N ASP A 681 22.18 -22.83 13.81
CA ASP A 681 20.75 -22.95 13.58
C ASP A 681 20.47 -24.05 12.55
N GLU A 682 21.28 -24.13 11.50
CA GLU A 682 21.24 -25.19 10.51
C GLU A 682 22.61 -25.37 9.85
N LEU A 683 23.12 -26.58 9.81
CA LEU A 683 24.18 -27.03 8.92
C LEU A 683 23.64 -28.21 8.13
N GLY A 684 23.21 -27.97 6.89
CA GLY A 684 22.61 -28.95 6.02
C GLY A 684 23.53 -29.35 4.88
N ALA A 685 23.52 -30.61 4.50
CA ALA A 685 24.22 -31.13 3.34
C ALA A 685 23.25 -32.03 2.54
N THR A 686 23.13 -31.77 1.24
CA THR A 686 22.26 -32.53 0.34
C THR A 686 23.06 -33.05 -0.85
N MET A 687 22.90 -34.30 -1.16
CA MET A 687 23.48 -34.98 -2.30
C MET A 687 22.56 -36.08 -2.82
N SER A 688 22.62 -36.41 -4.09
CA SER A 688 21.82 -37.48 -4.69
C SER A 688 22.63 -38.35 -5.63
N TYR A 689 22.19 -39.60 -5.78
CA TYR A 689 22.77 -40.60 -6.68
C TYR A 689 21.69 -41.12 -7.60
N ASN A 690 21.87 -41.04 -8.91
CA ASN A 690 20.97 -41.57 -9.92
C ASN A 690 21.51 -42.91 -10.43
N ALA A 691 20.85 -44.02 -10.05
CA ALA A 691 21.24 -45.35 -10.45
C ALA A 691 20.88 -45.68 -11.90
N ALA A 692 19.96 -44.96 -12.50
CA ALA A 692 19.48 -45.18 -13.86
C ALA A 692 20.41 -44.66 -14.95
N THR A 693 21.37 -43.78 -14.64
CA THR A 693 22.31 -43.22 -15.60
C THR A 693 23.66 -43.92 -15.50
N ASN A 694 24.37 -43.99 -16.63
CA ASN A 694 25.76 -44.48 -16.66
C ASN A 694 26.79 -43.38 -16.55
N PHE A 695 26.35 -42.14 -16.69
CA PHE A 695 27.20 -40.94 -16.73
C PHE A 695 26.72 -39.93 -15.68
N HIS A 696 27.62 -39.31 -14.93
CA HIS A 696 27.32 -38.36 -13.86
C HIS A 696 26.25 -38.82 -12.86
N ARG A 697 26.46 -40.00 -12.27
CA ARG A 697 25.50 -40.60 -11.33
C ARG A 697 25.26 -39.78 -10.07
N TRP A 698 26.28 -39.09 -9.56
CA TRP A 698 26.20 -38.25 -8.37
C TRP A 698 25.83 -36.81 -8.73
N SER A 699 24.96 -36.21 -7.96
CA SER A 699 24.72 -34.77 -8.04
C SER A 699 25.86 -34.00 -7.38
N ASP A 700 25.91 -32.70 -7.61
CA ASP A 700 26.74 -31.78 -6.82
C ASP A 700 26.29 -31.76 -5.36
N LEU A 701 27.27 -31.59 -4.46
CA LEU A 701 27.03 -31.44 -3.03
C LEU A 701 26.61 -30.00 -2.71
N SER A 702 25.42 -29.84 -2.17
CA SER A 702 24.91 -28.55 -1.69
C SER A 702 25.03 -28.48 -0.17
N VAL A 703 25.70 -27.45 0.34
CA VAL A 703 25.88 -27.23 1.78
C VAL A 703 25.19 -25.92 2.17
N ARG A 704 24.35 -25.99 3.19
CA ARG A 704 23.62 -24.85 3.76
C ARG A 704 24.12 -24.61 5.17
N LEU A 705 24.51 -23.37 5.48
CA LEU A 705 24.90 -22.97 6.83
C LEU A 705 24.11 -21.76 7.25
N ARG A 706 23.47 -21.83 8.42
CA ARG A 706 22.74 -20.74 9.05
C ARG A 706 23.16 -20.61 10.51
N LEU A 707 23.68 -19.42 10.86
CA LEU A 707 24.15 -19.08 12.19
C LEU A 707 23.37 -17.87 12.70
N LYS A 708 22.91 -17.91 13.94
CA LYS A 708 22.34 -16.76 14.65
C LYS A 708 23.40 -16.16 15.55
N TRP A 709 24.12 -15.13 15.07
CA TRP A 709 25.21 -14.52 15.83
C TRP A 709 24.71 -13.56 16.90
N TRP A 710 23.61 -12.83 16.64
CA TRP A 710 22.97 -11.91 17.60
C TRP A 710 21.45 -12.05 17.53
N LYS A 711 20.73 -11.39 18.45
CA LYS A 711 19.25 -11.43 18.49
C LYS A 711 18.59 -11.10 17.14
N ASN A 712 19.22 -10.26 16.33
CA ASN A 712 18.64 -9.72 15.07
C ASN A 712 19.52 -9.96 13.85
N TYR A 713 20.55 -10.81 13.93
CA TYR A 713 21.42 -11.08 12.80
C TYR A 713 21.55 -12.57 12.55
N THR A 714 21.12 -12.99 11.35
CA THR A 714 21.24 -14.38 10.87
C THR A 714 22.22 -14.39 9.69
N PHE A 715 23.31 -15.08 9.86
CA PHE A 715 24.24 -15.39 8.78
C PHE A 715 23.75 -16.62 8.05
N SER A 716 23.55 -16.56 6.73
CA SER A 716 23.16 -17.70 5.91
C SER A 716 24.09 -17.82 4.71
N MET A 717 24.64 -19.01 4.49
CA MET A 717 25.54 -19.33 3.39
C MET A 717 25.05 -20.58 2.68
N ASN A 718 24.98 -20.51 1.35
CA ASN A 718 24.72 -21.65 0.48
C ASN A 718 25.95 -21.84 -0.41
N ALA A 719 26.60 -23.00 -0.30
CA ALA A 719 27.78 -23.36 -1.07
C ALA A 719 27.49 -24.60 -1.90
N GLN A 720 28.00 -24.63 -3.13
CA GLN A 720 27.89 -25.78 -4.04
C GLN A 720 29.29 -26.33 -4.33
N PHE A 721 29.38 -27.65 -4.37
CA PHE A 721 30.61 -28.37 -4.61
C PHE A 721 30.39 -29.40 -5.71
N ALA A 722 31.16 -29.31 -6.81
CA ALA A 722 31.12 -30.26 -7.89
C ALA A 722 31.69 -31.59 -7.48
N THR A 723 30.99 -32.63 -7.84
CA THR A 723 31.35 -34.01 -7.58
C THR A 723 32.39 -34.54 -8.57
N TYR A 724 32.28 -34.10 -9.83
CA TYR A 724 33.09 -34.61 -10.94
C TYR A 724 34.28 -33.71 -11.26
N ALA A 725 35.41 -34.36 -11.56
CA ALA A 725 36.66 -33.68 -11.91
C ALA A 725 36.63 -33.17 -13.34
N TYR A 726 37.43 -32.14 -13.62
CA TYR A 726 37.79 -31.78 -14.98
C TYR A 726 38.77 -32.76 -15.56
N GLU A 727 38.59 -33.11 -16.84
CA GLU A 727 39.46 -33.91 -17.66
C GLU A 727 39.78 -33.09 -18.94
N LEU A 728 40.82 -33.47 -19.66
CA LEU A 728 41.21 -32.81 -20.91
C LEU A 728 40.84 -33.75 -22.07
N ASP A 729 40.22 -33.21 -23.09
CA ASP A 729 40.01 -33.93 -24.35
C ASP A 729 41.31 -34.08 -25.17
N ALA A 730 41.26 -34.78 -26.28
CA ALA A 730 42.40 -34.97 -27.17
C ALA A 730 43.01 -33.67 -27.71
N SER A 731 42.26 -32.56 -27.69
CA SER A 731 42.72 -31.23 -28.08
C SER A 731 43.24 -30.39 -26.92
N GLY A 732 43.26 -30.92 -25.69
CA GLY A 732 43.66 -30.23 -24.50
C GLY A 732 42.60 -29.28 -23.91
N LYS A 733 41.35 -29.37 -24.36
CA LYS A 733 40.26 -28.56 -23.85
C LYS A 733 39.64 -29.22 -22.64
N PRO A 734 39.41 -28.46 -21.53
CA PRO A 734 38.82 -29.02 -20.34
C PRO A 734 37.32 -29.30 -20.50
N TYR A 735 36.91 -30.45 -20.05
CA TYR A 735 35.49 -30.86 -19.94
C TYR A 735 35.25 -31.55 -18.59
N VAL A 736 34.01 -31.65 -18.14
CA VAL A 736 33.67 -32.37 -16.91
C VAL A 736 33.64 -33.85 -17.23
N GLY A 737 34.60 -34.61 -16.67
CA GLY A 737 34.74 -36.04 -16.86
C GLY A 737 33.72 -36.85 -16.05
N ASN A 738 33.81 -38.18 -16.13
CA ASN A 738 32.96 -39.09 -15.34
C ASN A 738 33.64 -39.60 -14.04
N HIS A 739 34.88 -39.22 -13.80
CA HIS A 739 35.57 -39.55 -12.58
C HIS A 739 35.27 -38.52 -11.47
N THR A 740 34.95 -39.01 -10.30
CA THR A 740 34.65 -38.15 -9.16
C THR A 740 35.93 -37.58 -8.56
N GLU A 741 35.85 -36.41 -7.96
CA GLU A 741 37.00 -35.77 -7.26
C GLU A 741 37.57 -36.69 -6.16
N TRP A 742 36.71 -37.38 -5.43
CA TRP A 742 37.16 -38.36 -4.41
C TRP A 742 37.80 -39.62 -5.01
N GLY A 743 37.49 -40.01 -6.25
CA GLY A 743 38.20 -41.05 -6.98
C GLY A 743 39.67 -40.71 -7.19
N TYR A 744 40.00 -39.42 -7.26
CA TYR A 744 41.39 -38.92 -7.28
C TYR A 744 41.94 -38.59 -5.88
N GLY A 745 41.23 -38.97 -4.81
CA GLY A 745 41.62 -38.66 -3.44
C GLY A 745 41.45 -37.17 -3.05
N ARG A 746 40.63 -36.43 -3.78
CA ARG A 746 40.41 -35.01 -3.56
C ARG A 746 39.02 -34.75 -2.96
N LEU A 747 38.88 -33.61 -2.24
CA LEU A 747 37.58 -33.11 -1.81
C LEU A 747 36.79 -32.58 -3.02
N PRO A 748 35.42 -32.63 -2.96
CA PRO A 748 34.57 -32.07 -3.99
C PRO A 748 34.98 -30.62 -4.32
N ARG A 749 34.95 -30.29 -5.61
CA ARG A 749 35.42 -29.01 -6.12
C ARG A 749 34.40 -27.91 -5.81
N PHE A 750 34.86 -26.85 -5.14
CA PHE A 750 34.01 -25.72 -4.83
C PHE A 750 33.55 -25.01 -6.13
N LEU A 751 32.25 -24.91 -6.35
CA LEU A 751 31.67 -24.24 -7.51
C LEU A 751 31.34 -22.79 -7.24
N GLY A 752 30.88 -22.49 -6.03
CA GLY A 752 30.53 -21.16 -5.67
C GLY A 752 29.72 -21.04 -4.39
N MET A 753 29.64 -19.82 -3.90
CA MET A 753 28.76 -19.42 -2.80
C MET A 753 28.25 -18.02 -3.05
N SER A 754 27.10 -17.72 -2.48
CA SER A 754 26.56 -16.34 -2.42
C SER A 754 26.24 -15.98 -0.98
N GLN A 755 26.52 -14.73 -0.63
CA GLN A 755 26.30 -14.19 0.69
C GLN A 755 25.77 -12.78 0.59
N ASN A 756 24.69 -12.48 1.30
CA ASN A 756 24.16 -11.14 1.44
C ASN A 756 24.16 -10.73 2.91
N PHE A 757 24.74 -9.59 3.18
CA PHE A 757 24.77 -8.96 4.48
C PHE A 757 23.88 -7.72 4.43
N SER A 758 22.94 -7.60 5.33
CA SER A 758 22.17 -6.37 5.50
C SER A 758 22.24 -5.93 6.96
N PHE A 759 22.60 -4.68 7.16
CA PHE A 759 22.88 -4.16 8.47
C PHE A 759 22.34 -2.73 8.57
N THR A 760 21.46 -2.49 9.54
CA THR A 760 20.91 -1.16 9.80
C THR A 760 21.51 -0.59 11.08
N LEU A 761 22.16 0.56 10.95
CA LEU A 761 22.67 1.40 12.02
C LEU A 761 21.62 2.46 12.40
N ASN A 762 21.47 2.70 13.67
CA ASN A 762 20.71 3.81 14.22
C ASN A 762 21.36 4.30 15.54
N PRO A 763 21.00 5.49 16.07
CA PRO A 763 21.59 6.04 17.29
C PRO A 763 21.48 5.12 18.50
N GLU A 764 20.37 4.40 18.64
CA GLU A 764 20.16 3.47 19.75
C GLU A 764 21.10 2.26 19.71
N LYS A 765 21.34 1.71 18.50
CA LYS A 765 22.31 0.61 18.34
C LYS A 765 23.73 1.06 18.61
N LEU A 766 24.08 2.30 18.17
CA LEU A 766 25.41 2.87 18.43
C LEU A 766 25.63 3.11 19.93
N ARG A 767 24.65 3.68 20.64
CA ARG A 767 24.71 3.84 22.11
C ARG A 767 24.87 2.50 22.84
N LYS A 768 24.19 1.45 22.39
CA LYS A 768 24.33 0.10 22.95
C LYS A 768 25.73 -0.50 22.69
N TRP A 769 26.41 -0.10 21.63
CA TRP A 769 27.76 -0.60 21.31
C TRP A 769 28.89 0.16 21.99
N PHE A 770 28.76 1.50 22.07
CA PHE A 770 29.82 2.38 22.58
C PHE A 770 29.48 3.06 23.90
N GLY A 771 28.21 2.97 24.39
CA GLY A 771 27.78 3.61 25.60
C GLY A 771 28.07 2.81 26.85
N HIS A 772 28.59 3.46 27.90
CA HIS A 772 28.64 2.96 29.25
C HIS A 772 27.24 2.64 29.75
N LYS A 773 27.10 1.58 30.56
CA LYS A 773 25.86 1.24 31.26
C LYS A 773 25.53 2.37 32.23
N ASP A 774 24.50 3.13 31.91
CA ASP A 774 23.72 3.84 32.92
C ASP A 774 22.30 3.30 32.97
N ASP A 775 21.86 3.09 34.20
CA ASP A 775 20.65 2.37 34.59
C ASP A 775 19.36 3.06 34.15
N LYS A 776 18.35 2.19 33.91
CA LYS A 776 16.92 2.38 34.06
C LYS A 776 16.25 3.45 33.21
N ASP A 777 15.52 3.00 32.20
CA ASP A 777 14.10 3.28 32.11
C ASP A 777 13.38 2.28 31.18
N ASP A 778 12.41 1.58 31.78
CA ASP A 778 11.44 0.72 31.09
C ASP A 778 10.44 1.60 30.35
N ASN A 779 10.51 1.62 29.03
CA ASN A 779 9.35 1.93 28.20
C ASN A 779 9.30 0.93 27.03
N LYS A 780 8.39 -0.02 27.19
CA LYS A 780 7.99 -0.98 26.15
C LYS A 780 7.37 -0.23 24.99
N VAL A 781 8.06 -0.20 23.87
CA VAL A 781 7.48 0.06 22.55
C VAL A 781 7.40 -1.29 21.83
N SER A 782 6.20 -1.65 21.45
CA SER A 782 5.86 -2.87 20.74
C SER A 782 6.66 -3.02 19.44
N GLU A 783 7.37 -4.14 19.32
CA GLU A 783 8.07 -4.55 18.12
C GLU A 783 7.06 -4.96 17.05
N GLY A 784 7.01 -4.19 15.95
CA GLY A 784 6.43 -4.63 14.70
C GLY A 784 7.43 -5.52 13.95
N SER A 785 6.97 -6.62 13.45
CA SER A 785 7.71 -7.63 12.68
C SER A 785 8.22 -7.04 11.36
N ASP A 786 9.52 -6.84 11.23
CA ASP A 786 10.17 -6.52 9.96
C ASP A 786 10.56 -7.80 9.21
N GLY A 787 9.76 -8.15 8.20
CA GLY A 787 10.21 -8.94 7.06
C GLY A 787 10.81 -8.00 6.00
N PRO A 788 11.74 -8.44 5.15
CA PRO A 788 12.27 -7.59 4.09
C PRO A 788 11.23 -7.44 2.99
N ASP A 789 10.46 -6.35 3.05
CA ASP A 789 9.58 -5.93 1.98
C ASP A 789 10.40 -5.22 0.90
N THR A 790 10.62 -5.91 -0.22
CA THR A 790 11.26 -5.40 -1.43
C THR A 790 10.26 -4.69 -2.33
N ASN A 791 9.38 -3.84 -1.77
CA ASN A 791 8.50 -2.99 -2.55
C ASN A 791 8.66 -1.53 -2.12
N ILE A 792 9.69 -0.89 -2.67
CA ILE A 792 9.76 0.56 -2.74
C ILE A 792 9.05 0.96 -4.05
N GLU A 793 7.73 0.77 -4.07
CA GLU A 793 6.88 1.40 -5.08
C GLU A 793 5.92 2.38 -4.41
N SER A 794 6.06 3.63 -4.82
CA SER A 794 5.00 4.66 -4.86
C SER A 794 4.27 5.00 -3.55
N ASN A 795 4.97 5.52 -2.54
CA ASN A 795 4.29 6.14 -1.40
C ASN A 795 4.64 7.64 -1.20
N MET A 796 4.95 8.35 -2.29
CA MET A 796 5.13 9.81 -2.20
C MET A 796 3.79 10.55 -1.98
N ASP A 797 2.67 9.97 -2.43
CA ASP A 797 1.33 10.56 -2.25
C ASP A 797 0.64 10.11 -0.96
N ASP A 798 0.99 8.93 -0.40
CA ASP A 798 0.37 8.39 0.82
C ASP A 798 0.92 9.04 2.11
N ASP A 799 2.16 9.50 2.10
CA ASP A 799 2.75 10.19 3.26
C ASP A 799 2.24 11.63 3.41
N LEU A 800 1.73 12.23 2.34
CA LEU A 800 1.04 13.53 2.39
C LEU A 800 -0.36 13.43 3.04
N GLU A 801 -1.04 12.29 2.94
CA GLU A 801 -2.34 12.08 3.61
C GLU A 801 -2.22 11.69 5.08
N LYS A 802 -1.16 10.99 5.48
CA LYS A 802 -0.93 10.61 6.89
C LYS A 802 -0.51 11.78 7.78
N GLY A 803 0.03 12.85 7.22
CA GLY A 803 0.40 14.08 7.94
C GLY A 803 -0.78 14.85 8.53
N LYS A 804 -2.00 14.66 8.01
CA LYS A 804 -3.18 15.46 8.41
C LYS A 804 -3.86 15.05 9.71
N TYR A 805 -3.55 13.91 10.30
CA TYR A 805 -4.20 13.43 11.53
C TYR A 805 -3.26 13.19 12.72
N ALA A 806 -1.96 13.44 12.56
CA ALA A 806 -1.00 13.33 13.67
C ALA A 806 -0.79 14.63 14.46
N ALA A 807 -1.45 15.72 14.10
CA ALA A 807 -1.30 17.02 14.77
C ALA A 807 -2.18 17.16 16.01
N LYS A 808 -2.07 16.23 16.95
CA LYS A 808 -2.38 16.46 18.37
C LYS A 808 -1.50 15.58 19.26
N LYS A 809 -0.20 15.64 19.05
CA LYS A 809 0.75 15.24 20.10
C LYS A 809 1.10 16.50 20.87
N LYS A 810 0.72 16.47 22.13
CA LYS A 810 1.00 17.45 23.17
C LYS A 810 2.33 18.18 22.95
N ARG A 811 2.29 19.49 22.80
CA ARG A 811 3.39 20.36 23.24
C ARG A 811 3.62 20.06 24.72
N GLY A 812 4.68 19.36 25.01
CA GLY A 812 5.00 18.96 26.37
C GLY A 812 6.15 17.99 26.44
N ASN A 813 7.26 18.32 25.78
CA ASN A 813 8.60 17.99 26.28
C ASN A 813 9.44 19.23 25.97
N ILE A 814 9.58 20.06 26.95
CA ILE A 814 10.70 21.00 27.06
C ILE A 814 11.92 20.14 26.83
N ALA A 815 12.66 20.41 25.76
CA ALA A 815 13.88 19.70 25.43
C ALA A 815 14.77 19.79 26.67
N GLU A 816 15.17 18.63 27.23
CA GLU A 816 16.07 18.59 28.37
C GLU A 816 17.35 19.30 27.95
N THR A 817 17.58 20.47 28.52
CA THR A 817 18.85 21.15 28.43
C THR A 817 19.86 20.44 29.33
N ASP A 818 21.08 20.33 28.87
CA ASP A 818 22.19 19.85 29.72
C ASP A 818 22.48 20.87 30.84
N GLU A 819 23.36 20.52 31.80
CA GLU A 819 23.75 21.38 32.93
C GLU A 819 24.30 22.75 32.52
N ASN A 820 24.65 22.91 31.21
CA ASN A 820 25.19 24.14 30.64
C ASN A 820 24.12 24.90 29.81
N GLY A 821 22.87 24.51 29.85
CA GLY A 821 21.76 25.17 29.13
C GLY A 821 21.66 24.88 27.64
N TYR A 822 22.47 23.94 27.09
CA TYR A 822 22.37 23.54 25.71
C TYR A 822 21.30 22.46 25.51
N MET A 823 20.46 22.61 24.51
CA MET A 823 19.48 21.60 24.13
C MET A 823 20.20 20.33 23.68
N ARG A 824 19.92 19.17 24.28
CA ARG A 824 20.39 17.87 23.78
C ARG A 824 19.77 17.62 22.44
N PHE A 825 20.52 17.84 21.38
CA PHE A 825 20.10 17.62 20.02
C PHE A 825 20.10 16.11 19.74
N ASN A 826 18.93 15.51 19.71
CA ASN A 826 18.78 14.09 19.35
C ASN A 826 18.41 14.02 17.87
N MET A 827 19.42 13.83 17.02
CA MET A 827 19.24 13.64 15.58
C MET A 827 18.88 12.18 15.29
N PRO A 828 17.62 11.83 15.00
CA PRO A 828 17.26 10.50 14.59
C PRO A 828 17.76 10.26 13.16
N TRP A 829 18.58 9.23 12.99
CA TRP A 829 19.04 8.79 11.69
C TRP A 829 19.02 7.26 11.60
N SER A 830 18.87 6.74 10.39
CA SER A 830 19.05 5.33 10.10
C SER A 830 19.89 5.16 8.85
N LEU A 831 20.84 4.24 8.89
CA LEU A 831 21.70 3.90 7.78
C LEU A 831 21.63 2.39 7.57
N THR A 832 21.15 1.96 6.43
CA THR A 832 21.11 0.55 6.02
C THR A 832 22.22 0.32 5.00
N ILE A 833 23.08 -0.63 5.28
CA ILE A 833 24.18 -1.05 4.42
C ILE A 833 23.89 -2.49 4.03
N GLY A 834 23.71 -2.73 2.74
CA GLY A 834 23.59 -4.06 2.15
C GLY A 834 24.85 -4.37 1.36
N TYR A 835 25.49 -5.50 1.65
CA TYR A 835 26.66 -5.96 0.92
C TYR A 835 26.46 -7.37 0.43
N GLY A 836 26.51 -7.55 -0.88
CA GLY A 836 26.41 -8.85 -1.55
C GLY A 836 27.79 -9.29 -2.06
N ILE A 837 28.17 -10.52 -1.75
CA ILE A 837 29.35 -11.16 -2.31
C ILE A 837 28.95 -12.50 -2.94
N THR A 838 29.30 -12.70 -4.20
CA THR A 838 29.14 -13.97 -4.89
C THR A 838 30.51 -14.40 -5.38
N MET A 839 30.91 -15.58 -4.99
CA MET A 839 32.10 -16.26 -5.50
C MET A 839 31.67 -17.45 -6.33
N ARG A 840 32.11 -17.52 -7.55
CA ARG A 840 31.81 -18.64 -8.45
C ARG A 840 32.99 -18.97 -9.35
N GLU A 841 33.04 -20.22 -9.80
CA GLU A 841 34.00 -20.66 -10.79
C GLU A 841 33.83 -19.89 -12.12
N ASN A 842 34.92 -19.35 -12.66
CA ASN A 842 34.92 -18.58 -13.91
C ASN A 842 35.34 -19.46 -15.08
N THR A 843 34.39 -20.13 -15.70
CA THR A 843 34.62 -21.01 -16.88
C THR A 843 35.05 -20.24 -18.14
N GLY A 844 34.89 -18.91 -18.18
CA GLY A 844 35.44 -18.04 -19.25
C GLY A 844 36.91 -17.63 -19.03
N GLY A 845 37.47 -17.95 -17.87
CA GLY A 845 38.86 -17.63 -17.55
C GLY A 845 39.82 -18.70 -18.05
N LYS A 846 41.13 -18.40 -17.97
CA LYS A 846 42.18 -19.37 -18.38
C LYS A 846 42.22 -20.56 -17.43
N PHE A 847 42.00 -21.76 -17.97
CA PHE A 847 42.05 -23.01 -17.24
C PHE A 847 43.47 -23.33 -16.80
N ASN A 848 43.66 -23.73 -15.55
CA ASN A 848 44.94 -24.15 -15.02
C ASN A 848 45.08 -25.67 -15.10
N THR A 849 45.87 -26.13 -16.03
CA THR A 849 46.07 -27.57 -16.29
C THR A 849 46.84 -28.30 -15.16
N LYS A 850 47.62 -27.59 -14.35
CA LYS A 850 48.31 -28.21 -13.20
C LYS A 850 47.35 -28.51 -12.04
N THR A 851 46.45 -27.59 -11.76
CA THR A 851 45.49 -27.77 -10.68
C THR A 851 44.15 -28.35 -11.15
N MET A 852 43.94 -28.46 -12.48
CA MET A 852 42.68 -28.86 -13.11
C MET A 852 41.50 -28.04 -12.63
N ARG A 853 41.66 -26.68 -12.58
CA ARG A 853 40.70 -25.76 -12.04
C ARG A 853 40.61 -24.49 -12.91
N TYR A 854 39.40 -23.92 -12.98
CA TYR A 854 39.21 -22.55 -13.44
C TYR A 854 39.49 -21.58 -12.30
N PRO A 855 39.86 -20.33 -12.57
CA PRO A 855 39.94 -19.29 -11.56
C PRO A 855 38.57 -18.97 -11.00
N TYR A 856 38.49 -18.41 -9.80
CA TYR A 856 37.26 -17.94 -9.23
C TYR A 856 37.03 -16.48 -9.61
N LYS A 857 35.75 -16.14 -9.83
CA LYS A 857 35.28 -14.76 -10.04
C LYS A 857 34.51 -14.31 -8.81
N PHE A 858 34.87 -13.15 -8.30
CA PHE A 858 34.21 -12.49 -7.20
C PHE A 858 33.37 -11.33 -7.72
N THR A 859 32.07 -11.40 -7.54
CA THR A 859 31.17 -10.28 -7.83
C THR A 859 30.73 -9.68 -6.51
N GLN A 860 30.90 -8.37 -6.36
CA GLN A 860 30.59 -7.65 -5.13
C GLN A 860 29.65 -6.50 -5.46
N THR A 861 28.64 -6.30 -4.60
CA THR A 861 27.70 -5.21 -4.71
C THR A 861 27.52 -4.56 -3.34
N LEU A 862 27.52 -3.24 -3.31
CA LEU A 862 27.25 -2.46 -2.11
C LEU A 862 26.01 -1.62 -2.34
N ASN A 863 25.06 -1.70 -1.43
CA ASN A 863 23.87 -0.85 -1.41
C ASN A 863 23.84 -0.10 -0.07
N VAL A 864 23.65 1.20 -0.15
CA VAL A 864 23.59 2.07 1.02
C VAL A 864 22.35 2.93 0.92
N SER A 865 21.50 2.89 1.93
CA SER A 865 20.34 3.77 2.02
C SER A 865 20.20 4.34 3.41
N GLY A 866 19.75 5.56 3.51
CA GLY A 866 19.66 6.20 4.81
C GLY A 866 18.61 7.31 4.85
N ASN A 867 18.17 7.55 6.07
CA ASN A 867 17.30 8.66 6.44
C ASN A 867 17.99 9.43 7.56
N ILE A 868 18.04 10.75 7.44
CA ILE A 868 18.61 11.67 8.43
C ILE A 868 17.61 12.77 8.69
N ARG A 869 17.14 12.90 9.92
CA ARG A 869 16.34 14.05 10.36
C ARG A 869 17.25 15.05 11.05
N ILE A 870 17.57 16.16 10.38
CA ILE A 870 18.47 17.19 10.90
C ILE A 870 17.80 18.03 11.98
N SER A 871 16.51 18.29 11.83
CA SER A 871 15.66 18.97 12.81
C SER A 871 14.21 18.49 12.65
N ASP A 872 13.28 18.97 13.47
CA ASP A 872 11.87 18.57 13.38
C ASP A 872 11.22 18.83 12.02
N GLY A 873 11.72 19.83 11.27
CA GLY A 873 11.23 20.16 9.94
C GLY A 873 12.08 19.60 8.79
N TRP A 874 13.33 19.18 9.00
CA TRP A 874 14.23 18.75 7.93
C TRP A 874 14.41 17.24 7.89
N ASN A 875 14.18 16.64 6.74
CA ASN A 875 14.38 15.22 6.50
C ASN A 875 15.16 14.99 5.19
N ILE A 876 16.23 14.21 5.27
CA ILE A 876 17.06 13.79 4.14
C ILE A 876 16.95 12.29 3.98
N ASN A 877 16.61 11.83 2.78
CA ASN A 877 16.68 10.42 2.39
C ASN A 877 17.69 10.28 1.26
N PHE A 878 18.48 9.23 1.29
CA PHE A 878 19.39 8.92 0.20
C PHE A 878 19.46 7.42 -0.03
N SER A 879 19.70 7.03 -1.28
CA SER A 879 19.93 5.67 -1.69
C SER A 879 21.00 5.64 -2.76
N SER A 880 21.98 4.79 -2.63
CA SER A 880 23.08 4.59 -3.57
C SER A 880 23.53 3.15 -3.54
N GLY A 881 24.20 2.72 -4.59
CA GLY A 881 24.87 1.44 -4.62
C GLY A 881 26.15 1.52 -5.47
N TYR A 882 26.99 0.55 -5.32
CA TYR A 882 28.25 0.44 -6.07
C TYR A 882 28.45 -1.00 -6.54
N ASP A 883 28.66 -1.14 -7.83
CA ASP A 883 29.05 -2.39 -8.47
C ASP A 883 30.57 -2.42 -8.63
N PHE A 884 31.24 -3.28 -7.89
CA PHE A 884 32.71 -3.39 -7.90
C PHE A 884 33.23 -4.07 -9.17
N GLU A 885 32.39 -4.79 -9.90
CA GLU A 885 32.79 -5.45 -11.16
C GLU A 885 32.81 -4.47 -12.33
N ASN A 886 31.78 -3.65 -12.42
CA ASN A 886 31.65 -2.64 -13.48
C ASN A 886 32.28 -1.31 -13.07
N HIS A 887 32.81 -1.18 -11.85
CA HIS A 887 33.33 0.06 -11.26
C HIS A 887 32.36 1.24 -11.41
N ALA A 888 31.09 0.97 -11.28
CA ALA A 888 30.02 1.92 -11.53
C ALA A 888 29.10 2.09 -10.32
N MET A 889 28.67 3.33 -10.12
CA MET A 889 27.58 3.59 -9.17
C MET A 889 26.26 3.13 -9.76
N SER A 890 25.47 2.41 -8.99
CA SER A 890 24.09 2.12 -9.32
C SER A 890 23.23 3.37 -9.19
N MET A 891 21.93 3.25 -9.40
CA MET A 891 21.02 4.39 -9.27
C MET A 891 21.20 5.09 -7.92
N THR A 892 21.71 6.33 -7.96
CA THR A 892 21.98 7.15 -6.79
C THR A 892 20.97 8.29 -6.74
N THR A 893 20.20 8.33 -5.68
CA THR A 893 19.16 9.33 -5.45
C THR A 893 19.31 9.97 -4.08
N ALA A 894 19.02 11.25 -3.98
CA ALA A 894 18.90 11.94 -2.71
C ALA A 894 17.63 12.81 -2.72
N SER A 895 16.93 12.85 -1.62
CA SER A 895 15.78 13.72 -1.44
C SER A 895 15.88 14.49 -0.13
N LEU A 896 15.54 15.75 -0.18
CA LEU A 896 15.50 16.69 0.94
C LEU A 896 14.06 17.17 1.06
N SER A 897 13.47 17.08 2.23
CA SER A 897 12.17 17.68 2.52
C SER A 897 12.24 18.57 3.75
N ARG A 898 11.51 19.69 3.70
CA ARG A 898 11.36 20.62 4.81
C ARG A 898 9.92 21.00 5.00
N ASP A 899 9.44 20.81 6.21
CA ASP A 899 8.17 21.39 6.66
C ASP A 899 8.41 22.82 7.16
N LEU A 900 7.75 23.77 6.52
CA LEU A 900 7.81 25.21 6.80
C LEU A 900 6.50 25.68 7.43
N HIS A 901 5.86 24.83 8.24
CA HIS A 901 4.60 25.11 8.89
C HIS A 901 3.42 25.18 7.91
N CYS A 902 3.27 26.26 7.18
CA CYS A 902 2.20 26.43 6.18
C CYS A 902 2.59 26.01 4.78
N PHE A 903 3.86 25.75 4.53
CA PHE A 903 4.41 25.29 3.26
C PHE A 903 5.24 24.02 3.43
N ASN A 904 5.32 23.24 2.40
CA ASN A 904 6.23 22.10 2.30
C ASN A 904 7.19 22.31 1.13
N MET A 905 8.46 22.15 1.40
CA MET A 905 9.52 22.20 0.39
C MET A 905 10.11 20.81 0.23
N SER A 906 10.23 20.32 -0.99
CA SER A 906 10.93 19.09 -1.31
C SER A 906 11.86 19.30 -2.49
N ALA A 907 13.04 18.71 -2.40
CA ALA A 907 14.01 18.63 -3.47
C ALA A 907 14.45 17.18 -3.64
N SER A 908 14.43 16.67 -4.85
CA SER A 908 14.96 15.35 -5.17
C SER A 908 15.98 15.45 -6.28
N VAL A 909 17.07 14.70 -6.14
CA VAL A 909 18.19 14.70 -7.09
C VAL A 909 18.51 13.26 -7.43
N VAL A 910 18.65 12.98 -8.71
CA VAL A 910 19.22 11.75 -9.25
C VAL A 910 20.65 12.10 -9.69
N LEU A 911 21.65 11.36 -9.20
CA LEU A 911 23.06 11.59 -9.49
C LEU A 911 23.63 10.58 -10.50
N ALA A 912 23.10 9.37 -10.47
CA ALA A 912 23.44 8.29 -11.40
C ALA A 912 22.19 7.49 -11.75
N PRO A 913 22.00 6.97 -12.97
CA PRO A 913 22.90 6.98 -14.12
C PRO A 913 22.93 8.29 -14.89
N TYR A 914 22.03 9.22 -14.61
CA TYR A 914 21.97 10.55 -15.20
C TYR A 914 21.67 11.58 -14.12
N THR A 915 22.08 12.81 -14.33
CA THR A 915 21.83 13.89 -13.36
C THR A 915 20.50 14.58 -13.67
N SER A 916 19.59 14.58 -12.70
CA SER A 916 18.36 15.35 -12.77
C SER A 916 17.96 15.84 -11.39
N TYR A 917 17.24 16.95 -11.34
CA TYR A 917 16.67 17.45 -10.09
C TYR A 917 15.21 17.87 -10.27
N ASN A 918 14.46 17.73 -9.20
CA ASN A 918 13.11 18.21 -9.08
C ASN A 918 13.00 18.99 -7.76
N PHE A 919 12.58 20.22 -7.83
CA PHE A 919 12.31 21.07 -6.69
C PHE A 919 10.83 21.41 -6.65
N THR A 920 10.20 21.25 -5.50
CA THR A 920 8.78 21.52 -5.31
C THR A 920 8.60 22.32 -4.03
N PHE A 921 7.85 23.41 -4.12
CA PHE A 921 7.42 24.22 -2.99
C PHE A 921 5.90 24.35 -3.05
N ARG A 922 5.20 23.92 -2.01
CA ARG A 922 3.73 23.83 -2.01
C ARG A 922 3.14 24.28 -0.69
N CYS A 923 1.97 24.93 -0.76
CA CYS A 923 1.15 25.22 0.41
C CYS A 923 0.53 23.91 0.96
N ASN A 924 0.53 23.75 2.29
CA ASN A 924 -0.03 22.59 2.98
C ASN A 924 -1.57 22.57 2.98
N ALA A 925 -2.21 23.73 2.70
CA ALA A 925 -3.65 23.85 2.65
C ALA A 925 -4.25 23.13 1.44
N SER A 926 -5.14 22.18 1.66
CA SER A 926 -5.78 21.41 0.57
C SER A 926 -6.51 22.26 -0.45
N THR A 927 -7.05 23.39 -0.05
CA THR A 927 -7.78 24.34 -0.91
C THR A 927 -6.85 25.23 -1.74
N LEU A 928 -5.62 25.44 -1.33
CA LEU A 928 -4.66 26.35 -1.96
C LEU A 928 -3.41 25.64 -2.49
N THR A 929 -3.26 24.32 -2.28
CA THR A 929 -2.12 23.54 -2.72
C THR A 929 -1.83 23.69 -4.21
N ASP A 930 -2.85 23.79 -5.04
CA ASP A 930 -2.70 23.93 -6.49
C ASP A 930 -2.47 25.39 -6.93
N ALA A 931 -2.94 26.35 -6.15
CA ALA A 931 -2.76 27.79 -6.44
C ALA A 931 -1.40 28.32 -5.96
N LEU A 932 -0.92 27.79 -4.83
CA LEU A 932 0.35 28.19 -4.21
C LEU A 932 1.38 27.06 -4.30
N LYS A 933 1.85 26.79 -5.51
CA LYS A 933 2.91 25.82 -5.78
C LYS A 933 3.93 26.40 -6.75
N TYR A 934 5.17 25.99 -6.56
CA TYR A 934 6.27 26.24 -7.47
C TYR A 934 7.03 24.95 -7.70
N ASP A 935 7.07 24.49 -8.93
CA ASP A 935 7.78 23.29 -9.34
C ASP A 935 8.87 23.68 -10.33
N LYS A 936 10.13 23.36 -10.03
CA LYS A 936 11.24 23.52 -10.96
C LYS A 936 11.94 22.21 -11.19
N ARG A 937 12.17 21.88 -12.45
CA ARG A 937 12.77 20.60 -12.85
C ARG A 937 13.90 20.85 -13.84
N SER A 938 14.94 19.99 -13.80
CA SER A 938 15.98 20.03 -14.80
C SER A 938 15.47 19.48 -16.13
N GLY A 939 15.88 20.07 -17.25
CA GLY A 939 15.71 19.46 -18.57
C GLY A 939 16.57 18.19 -18.68
N ILE A 940 16.02 17.10 -19.20
CA ILE A 940 16.76 15.89 -19.54
C ILE A 940 17.08 15.98 -21.01
N THR A 941 18.35 16.25 -21.35
CA THR A 941 18.83 16.41 -22.72
C THR A 941 19.42 15.13 -23.31
N ARG A 942 19.50 14.03 -22.57
CA ARG A 942 20.10 12.78 -23.04
C ARG A 942 19.04 11.74 -23.43
N THR A 943 19.23 11.14 -24.59
CA THR A 943 18.51 9.91 -24.99
C THR A 943 18.92 8.80 -24.02
N ILE A 944 17.97 8.31 -23.24
CA ILE A 944 18.23 7.22 -22.30
C ILE A 944 18.34 5.93 -23.10
N GLN A 945 19.51 5.32 -23.13
CA GLN A 945 19.69 3.99 -23.68
C GLN A 945 19.22 2.97 -22.65
N TRP A 946 18.29 2.13 -23.04
CA TRP A 946 17.84 0.98 -22.26
C TRP A 946 18.90 -0.12 -22.34
N TYR A 947 19.46 -0.53 -21.22
CA TYR A 947 20.40 -1.64 -21.13
C TYR A 947 19.66 -2.95 -20.87
#